data_2d98252f970910728a7a087f37466db4
#
_entry.id   2d98252f970910728a7a087f37466db4
#
_cell.length_a   1.000
_cell.length_b   1.000
_cell.length_c   1.000
_cell.angle_alpha   90.00
_cell.angle_beta   90.00
_cell.angle_gamma   90.00
#
_symmetry.space_group_name_H-M   'P 1'
#
loop_
_entity.id
_entity.type
_entity.pdbx_description
1 polymer ?
#
loop_
_entity_poly.entity_id
_entity_poly.type
_entity_poly.pdbx_seq_one_letter_code
_entity_poly.pdbx_strand_id
1 'polypeptide(L)'
;MKNCLLFFAIIFCTPLFSQKSTPFYQIDSVQEIRIVFTQSNWDYLMDTAKLGTEETFLIAKSVTVNGEVFDSVGVKYKGNSTYNQNNKKNPLHIELNTVKKKQDYLGITDIKLSNVWSDPSFVREALSYYLLANYMHCPRANYAKVYINDVYYGLMSNQENIGKDFFNDHFSTSDGIAFKCNPISIGGGIGGNSARPDLTYKGQDSSLYNKSYELRTDYGWKDLVKFIDTLNNNTSKIEGILDVDRAIWMLAFNNLFVNLDSYSGAFAQNYYLYKDKNNRYNPIVWDLNMSFSAFTMTGGTPNNVDTTTSKTMSPTLHFTNAARPLISKLMANATYKRMYYAHLKTMMQESFLSGLYLKVGQQMQNIIKTAVESDVNKFYTNQAFYDNLTKSVKGNTGPGGGTSIGIKSLMDNRAAFLNNLAEFKAVAPVIGERKTIPTLPKTSELMTITANITGTITNVILGYRGDKDDKFLKVNMFDDGQHNDGIANDGIFGASIIPDAKKVQYYIYAENNEAGIFSPQRAEHEYHILLLESNPPLKGEIVINELLADNVAGTANNNGDHEDWIEFYNTSSRDINLADCYLTDDLNQKSKWNFPSQSVIRSKGYLIVWADGKSDPTEIHSSFKLSKSGESLFLYSTDSTTLLDNVSFGQQDTDISYGRYPNGTGAFTKMPMTFNSMNSLTVSIIDINTNEVIHFYPNPTGNVLTIESNSAFNKIKVYDILGKLVETAQFQESKTYQLDVKNYLNGIYFIQVNNNPLERIIVSH
;
A
#
# COMPACT_ATOMS: atom_id res chain seq x y z
N MET A 1 -39.24 -24.81 5.81
CA MET A 1 -37.79 -24.86 5.47
C MET A 1 -37.34 -23.43 5.38
N LYS A 2 -36.63 -22.96 6.40
CA LYS A 2 -36.14 -21.55 6.51
C LYS A 2 -34.71 -21.54 5.97
N ASN A 3 -34.47 -20.89 4.85
CA ASN A 3 -33.14 -20.63 4.36
C ASN A 3 -32.54 -19.47 5.17
N CYS A 4 -31.59 -19.77 6.05
CA CYS A 4 -30.71 -18.79 6.67
C CYS A 4 -29.60 -18.46 5.66
N LEU A 5 -29.64 -17.30 5.07
CA LEU A 5 -28.46 -16.71 4.40
C LEU A 5 -27.52 -16.17 5.50
N LEU A 6 -26.44 -16.88 5.72
CA LEU A 6 -25.31 -16.35 6.48
C LEU A 6 -24.55 -15.36 5.60
N PHE A 7 -24.63 -14.08 5.92
CA PHE A 7 -23.70 -13.07 5.40
C PHE A 7 -22.37 -13.20 6.15
N PHE A 8 -21.34 -13.70 5.48
CA PHE A 8 -19.97 -13.60 5.96
C PHE A 8 -19.49 -12.16 5.74
N ALA A 9 -19.40 -11.40 6.84
CA ALA A 9 -18.65 -10.15 6.85
C ALA A 9 -17.17 -10.50 6.78
N ILE A 10 -16.52 -10.20 5.66
CA ILE A 10 -15.07 -10.31 5.51
C ILE A 10 -14.47 -9.11 6.25
N ILE A 11 -13.90 -9.37 7.41
CA ILE A 11 -13.16 -8.39 8.21
C ILE A 11 -11.80 -8.19 7.54
N PHE A 12 -11.59 -7.01 6.95
CA PHE A 12 -10.28 -6.56 6.51
C PHE A 12 -9.45 -6.09 7.72
N CYS A 13 -8.74 -7.01 8.35
CA CYS A 13 -7.58 -6.62 9.14
C CYS A 13 -6.49 -6.18 8.16
N THR A 14 -6.32 -4.89 7.94
CA THR A 14 -5.20 -4.35 7.18
C THR A 14 -4.00 -4.19 8.12
N PRO A 15 -3.03 -5.11 8.13
CA PRO A 15 -1.75 -4.79 8.70
C PRO A 15 -1.06 -3.82 7.75
N LEU A 16 -1.02 -2.55 8.11
CA LEU A 16 -0.06 -1.63 7.52
C LEU A 16 1.33 -2.15 7.87
N PHE A 17 2.03 -2.73 6.89
CA PHE A 17 3.46 -2.96 7.03
C PHE A 17 4.10 -1.61 7.31
N SER A 18 4.54 -1.40 8.53
CA SER A 18 5.36 -0.26 8.88
C SER A 18 6.73 -0.45 8.24
N GLN A 19 6.86 -0.03 6.97
CA GLN A 19 8.16 0.36 6.46
C GLN A 19 8.70 1.40 7.45
N LYS A 20 9.99 1.37 7.77
CA LYS A 20 10.64 2.45 8.52
C LYS A 20 10.28 3.76 7.84
N SER A 21 9.25 4.44 8.34
CA SER A 21 8.81 5.70 7.76
C SER A 21 9.82 6.75 8.16
N THR A 22 10.81 7.01 7.31
CA THR A 22 11.49 8.29 7.46
C THR A 22 10.43 9.38 7.30
N PRO A 23 10.34 10.34 8.21
CA PRO A 23 9.34 11.42 8.13
C PRO A 23 9.34 12.16 6.78
N PHE A 24 10.47 12.07 6.07
CA PHE A 24 10.66 12.71 4.77
C PHE A 24 9.77 12.19 3.64
N TYR A 25 9.29 10.95 3.69
CA TYR A 25 8.44 10.36 2.66
C TYR A 25 6.99 10.12 3.12
N GLN A 26 6.58 10.71 4.24
CA GLN A 26 5.19 10.61 4.68
C GLN A 26 4.25 11.25 3.67
N ILE A 27 3.19 10.53 3.31
CA ILE A 27 2.28 10.92 2.23
C ILE A 27 1.42 12.14 2.55
N ASP A 28 1.21 12.41 3.82
CA ASP A 28 0.43 13.52 4.35
C ASP A 28 1.25 14.80 4.55
N SER A 29 2.51 14.81 4.15
CA SER A 29 3.42 15.95 4.29
C SER A 29 3.96 16.43 2.95
N VAL A 30 4.12 17.75 2.83
CA VAL A 30 4.81 18.40 1.70
C VAL A 30 6.13 18.96 2.19
N GLN A 31 7.22 18.43 1.67
CA GLN A 31 8.56 18.83 2.06
C GLN A 31 8.88 20.23 1.51
N GLU A 32 9.81 20.94 2.12
CA GLU A 32 10.34 22.19 1.59
C GLU A 32 11.83 22.05 1.29
N ILE A 33 12.21 22.31 0.04
CA ILE A 33 13.61 22.23 -0.42
C ILE A 33 14.00 23.56 -1.03
N ARG A 34 15.06 24.17 -0.50
CA ARG A 34 15.60 25.44 -0.99
C ARG A 34 17.02 25.24 -1.47
N ILE A 35 17.28 25.55 -2.73
CA ILE A 35 18.57 25.40 -3.40
C ILE A 35 19.13 26.81 -3.66
N VAL A 36 20.36 27.05 -3.25
CA VAL A 36 21.05 28.34 -3.46
C VAL A 36 22.28 28.12 -4.32
N PHE A 37 22.27 28.65 -5.53
CA PHE A 37 23.40 28.70 -6.43
C PHE A 37 24.08 30.08 -6.34
N THR A 38 25.42 30.11 -6.39
CA THR A 38 26.17 31.34 -6.53
C THR A 38 26.26 31.81 -7.99
N GLN A 39 26.12 30.89 -8.91
CA GLN A 39 26.13 31.13 -10.37
C GLN A 39 24.80 31.73 -10.81
N SER A 40 24.81 32.92 -11.36
CA SER A 40 23.58 33.55 -11.90
C SER A 40 23.01 32.82 -13.10
N ASN A 41 23.83 32.07 -13.84
CA ASN A 41 23.44 31.25 -15.00
C ASN A 41 23.34 29.74 -14.67
N TRP A 42 22.94 29.40 -13.44
CA TRP A 42 22.87 28.03 -12.93
C TRP A 42 22.07 27.10 -13.85
N ASP A 43 20.97 27.58 -14.42
CA ASP A 43 20.08 26.81 -15.32
C ASP A 43 20.82 26.37 -16.59
N TYR A 44 21.49 27.32 -17.26
CA TYR A 44 22.34 27.04 -18.40
C TYR A 44 23.48 26.04 -18.09
N LEU A 45 24.09 26.15 -16.90
CA LEU A 45 25.16 25.23 -16.48
C LEU A 45 24.59 23.82 -16.22
N MET A 46 23.41 23.71 -15.62
CA MET A 46 22.73 22.42 -15.43
C MET A 46 22.30 21.77 -16.74
N ASP A 47 21.81 22.58 -17.71
CA ASP A 47 21.49 22.11 -19.05
C ASP A 47 22.76 21.62 -19.78
N THR A 48 23.85 22.36 -19.70
CA THR A 48 25.14 21.97 -20.30
C THR A 48 25.65 20.65 -19.70
N ALA A 49 25.55 20.49 -18.38
CA ALA A 49 25.93 19.25 -17.70
C ALA A 49 25.03 18.08 -18.09
N LYS A 50 23.72 18.30 -18.27
CA LYS A 50 22.76 17.27 -18.66
C LYS A 50 22.94 16.81 -20.11
N LEU A 51 23.29 17.72 -21.00
CA LEU A 51 23.48 17.43 -22.43
C LEU A 51 24.90 16.99 -22.79
N GLY A 52 25.83 17.07 -21.82
CA GLY A 52 27.20 16.61 -21.97
C GLY A 52 27.33 15.09 -22.07
N THR A 53 28.53 14.63 -22.41
CA THR A 53 28.85 13.19 -22.50
C THR A 53 28.86 12.51 -21.11
N GLU A 54 29.13 13.28 -20.08
CA GLU A 54 29.12 12.82 -18.69
C GLU A 54 28.16 13.71 -17.89
N GLU A 55 27.15 13.08 -17.26
CA GLU A 55 26.22 13.80 -16.37
C GLU A 55 26.93 14.20 -15.08
N THR A 56 27.33 15.47 -14.96
CA THR A 56 28.00 16.02 -13.78
C THR A 56 27.02 16.78 -12.89
N PHE A 57 27.37 16.90 -11.61
CA PHE A 57 26.63 17.74 -10.67
C PHE A 57 27.15 19.18 -10.71
N LEU A 58 26.23 20.14 -10.76
CA LEU A 58 26.54 21.54 -10.41
C LEU A 58 26.52 21.65 -8.88
N ILE A 59 27.56 22.24 -8.31
CA ILE A 59 27.64 22.40 -6.84
C ILE A 59 26.86 23.65 -6.44
N ALA A 60 25.75 23.44 -5.73
CA ALA A 60 24.99 24.48 -5.06
C ALA A 60 25.79 24.97 -3.81
N LYS A 61 25.69 26.26 -3.50
CA LYS A 61 26.26 26.83 -2.26
C LYS A 61 25.63 26.12 -1.07
N SER A 62 24.33 25.97 -1.07
CA SER A 62 23.60 25.24 -0.03
C SER A 62 22.29 24.66 -0.55
N VAL A 63 21.84 23.60 0.10
CA VAL A 63 20.46 23.08 0.00
C VAL A 63 19.90 23.04 1.41
N THR A 64 18.71 23.61 1.60
CA THR A 64 17.99 23.53 2.86
C THR A 64 16.83 22.55 2.68
N VAL A 65 16.74 21.54 3.53
CA VAL A 65 15.65 20.55 3.56
C VAL A 65 14.87 20.73 4.86
N ASN A 66 13.64 21.18 4.79
CA ASN A 66 12.77 21.43 5.95
C ASN A 66 13.44 22.26 7.07
N GLY A 67 14.24 23.24 6.69
CA GLY A 67 14.94 24.13 7.61
C GLY A 67 16.37 23.69 7.98
N GLU A 68 16.76 22.43 7.72
CA GLU A 68 18.14 21.97 7.91
C GLU A 68 19.00 22.31 6.70
N VAL A 69 20.18 22.90 6.93
CA VAL A 69 21.05 23.45 5.88
C VAL A 69 22.22 22.54 5.62
N PHE A 70 22.40 22.16 4.35
CA PHE A 70 23.54 21.41 3.81
C PHE A 70 24.33 22.31 2.87
N ASP A 71 25.61 22.39 3.00
CA ASP A 71 26.43 23.19 2.11
C ASP A 71 27.20 22.37 1.08
N SER A 72 27.56 22.97 -0.05
CA SER A 72 28.35 22.33 -1.11
C SER A 72 27.72 21.06 -1.65
N VAL A 73 26.42 21.13 -1.99
CA VAL A 73 25.56 20.01 -2.40
C VAL A 73 25.55 19.87 -3.92
N GLY A 74 25.62 18.65 -4.42
CA GLY A 74 25.48 18.35 -5.84
C GLY A 74 24.04 18.40 -6.30
N VAL A 75 23.75 19.17 -7.35
CA VAL A 75 22.44 19.25 -7.99
C VAL A 75 22.59 19.05 -9.50
N LYS A 76 21.74 18.22 -10.10
CA LYS A 76 21.69 18.08 -11.57
C LYS A 76 20.27 17.84 -12.06
N TYR A 77 20.05 18.14 -13.34
CA TYR A 77 18.83 17.69 -14.02
C TYR A 77 18.84 16.17 -14.21
N LYS A 78 17.71 15.53 -13.99
CA LYS A 78 17.51 14.09 -14.27
C LYS A 78 16.45 13.87 -15.35
N GLY A 79 16.20 12.60 -15.67
CA GLY A 79 15.16 12.19 -16.62
C GLY A 79 15.62 12.26 -18.09
N ASN A 80 14.97 11.46 -18.92
CA ASN A 80 15.22 11.42 -20.37
C ASN A 80 14.07 12.08 -21.13
N SER A 81 12.84 11.57 -20.98
CA SER A 81 11.66 12.08 -21.67
C SER A 81 11.00 13.29 -20.99
N THR A 82 11.23 13.48 -19.69
CA THR A 82 10.64 14.55 -18.89
C THR A 82 11.52 15.78 -18.74
N TYR A 83 12.79 15.68 -19.14
CA TYR A 83 13.70 16.80 -19.25
C TYR A 83 13.58 17.48 -20.64
N ASN A 84 13.54 18.79 -20.65
CA ASN A 84 13.66 19.61 -21.85
C ASN A 84 14.24 20.98 -21.47
N GLN A 85 15.31 21.40 -22.16
CA GLN A 85 15.97 22.69 -21.90
C GLN A 85 15.03 23.91 -22.06
N ASN A 86 13.90 23.77 -22.76
CA ASN A 86 12.91 24.84 -22.88
C ASN A 86 11.87 24.84 -21.75
N ASN A 87 11.88 23.84 -20.88
CA ASN A 87 10.99 23.80 -19.72
C ASN A 87 11.50 24.72 -18.61
N LYS A 88 10.60 25.50 -18.02
CA LYS A 88 10.90 26.28 -16.82
C LYS A 88 11.06 25.43 -15.54
N LYS A 89 10.61 24.20 -15.56
CA LYS A 89 10.69 23.25 -14.45
C LYS A 89 11.14 21.89 -14.97
N ASN A 90 12.39 21.53 -14.69
CA ASN A 90 12.98 20.23 -15.02
C ASN A 90 13.11 19.34 -13.78
N PRO A 91 13.12 18.00 -13.94
CA PRO A 91 13.31 17.09 -12.80
C PRO A 91 14.71 17.22 -12.20
N LEU A 92 14.82 17.10 -10.88
CA LEU A 92 16.06 17.31 -10.13
C LEU A 92 16.56 16.02 -9.47
N HIS A 93 17.88 15.89 -9.42
CA HIS A 93 18.59 14.97 -8.55
C HIS A 93 19.53 15.80 -7.66
N ILE A 94 19.33 15.69 -6.35
CA ILE A 94 20.13 16.36 -5.33
C ILE A 94 20.89 15.28 -4.59
N GLU A 95 22.22 15.41 -4.50
CA GLU A 95 23.10 14.52 -3.75
C GLU A 95 23.77 15.31 -2.63
N LEU A 96 23.31 15.12 -1.39
CA LEU A 96 23.71 15.89 -0.23
C LEU A 96 25.20 15.69 0.11
N ASN A 97 25.72 14.50 -0.14
CA ASN A 97 27.08 14.09 0.21
C ASN A 97 28.08 14.16 -0.96
N THR A 98 27.78 14.87 -2.03
CA THR A 98 28.67 15.02 -3.20
C THR A 98 30.07 15.49 -2.80
N VAL A 99 30.16 16.57 -2.07
CA VAL A 99 31.44 17.16 -1.57
C VAL A 99 31.73 16.69 -0.15
N LYS A 100 30.79 16.85 0.76
CA LYS A 100 30.93 16.49 2.18
C LYS A 100 30.31 15.11 2.43
N LYS A 101 31.12 14.07 2.45
CA LYS A 101 30.70 12.65 2.46
C LYS A 101 29.83 12.21 3.64
N LYS A 102 29.73 13.01 4.71
CA LYS A 102 28.93 12.70 5.91
C LYS A 102 27.61 13.47 5.97
N GLN A 103 27.24 14.20 4.92
CA GLN A 103 25.98 14.92 4.88
C GLN A 103 24.86 13.97 4.46
N ASP A 104 23.85 13.87 5.29
CA ASP A 104 22.58 13.20 5.01
C ASP A 104 21.45 13.92 5.75
N TYR A 105 20.23 13.78 5.26
CA TYR A 105 19.02 14.21 5.93
C TYR A 105 18.25 12.97 6.40
N LEU A 106 18.29 12.69 7.69
CA LEU A 106 17.65 11.49 8.29
C LEU A 106 18.12 10.17 7.64
N GLY A 107 19.39 10.08 7.28
CA GLY A 107 19.97 8.93 6.57
C GLY A 107 19.80 8.99 5.05
N ILE A 108 19.17 10.02 4.49
CA ILE A 108 18.94 10.17 3.05
C ILE A 108 20.06 11.01 2.46
N THR A 109 20.76 10.47 1.48
CA THR A 109 21.83 11.18 0.74
C THR A 109 21.38 11.68 -0.62
N ASP A 110 20.40 11.00 -1.23
CA ASP A 110 19.90 11.25 -2.58
C ASP A 110 18.43 11.63 -2.56
N ILE A 111 18.09 12.80 -3.08
CA ILE A 111 16.71 13.28 -3.24
C ILE A 111 16.38 13.31 -4.74
N LYS A 112 15.33 12.58 -5.13
CA LYS A 112 14.87 12.46 -6.52
C LYS A 112 13.54 13.19 -6.67
N LEU A 113 13.52 14.25 -7.47
CA LEU A 113 12.36 15.10 -7.67
C LEU A 113 11.90 15.02 -9.12
N SER A 114 10.66 14.61 -9.35
CA SER A 114 10.03 14.56 -10.67
C SER A 114 9.16 15.79 -10.90
N ASN A 115 9.20 16.35 -12.11
CA ASN A 115 8.54 17.61 -12.44
C ASN A 115 7.03 17.50 -12.75
N VAL A 116 6.48 16.31 -12.65
CA VAL A 116 5.04 16.02 -12.85
C VAL A 116 4.58 16.35 -14.29
N TRP A 117 5.48 16.20 -15.30
CA TRP A 117 5.25 16.61 -16.68
C TRP A 117 4.06 15.88 -17.37
N SER A 118 3.83 14.58 -17.06
CA SER A 118 2.77 13.77 -17.67
C SER A 118 1.51 13.63 -16.83
N ASP A 119 1.44 14.28 -15.66
CA ASP A 119 0.35 14.08 -14.71
C ASP A 119 -0.39 15.37 -14.40
N PRO A 120 -1.51 15.66 -15.09
CA PRO A 120 -2.35 16.80 -14.74
C PRO A 120 -2.92 16.74 -13.30
N SER A 121 -3.15 15.53 -12.77
CA SER A 121 -3.71 15.34 -11.42
C SER A 121 -2.70 15.52 -10.30
N PHE A 122 -1.41 15.48 -10.60
CA PHE A 122 -0.29 15.50 -9.65
C PHE A 122 -0.22 14.29 -8.69
N VAL A 123 -1.07 13.28 -8.83
CA VAL A 123 -1.14 12.19 -7.84
C VAL A 123 -0.70 10.82 -8.37
N ARG A 124 -0.53 10.64 -9.69
CA ARG A 124 -0.28 9.31 -10.28
C ARG A 124 0.88 8.58 -9.64
N GLU A 125 2.03 9.23 -9.52
CA GLU A 125 3.25 8.62 -8.98
C GLU A 125 3.08 8.27 -7.50
N ALA A 126 2.74 9.26 -6.67
CA ALA A 126 2.60 9.06 -5.23
C ALA A 126 1.47 8.08 -4.88
N LEU A 127 0.33 8.16 -5.56
CA LEU A 127 -0.80 7.25 -5.38
C LEU A 127 -0.44 5.82 -5.78
N SER A 128 0.29 5.64 -6.89
CA SER A 128 0.73 4.32 -7.35
C SER A 128 1.65 3.64 -6.34
N TYR A 129 2.65 4.35 -5.83
CA TYR A 129 3.53 3.81 -4.80
C TYR A 129 2.79 3.53 -3.50
N TYR A 130 1.90 4.43 -3.06
CA TYR A 130 1.09 4.21 -1.87
C TYR A 130 0.25 2.93 -1.96
N LEU A 131 -0.41 2.69 -3.08
CA LEU A 131 -1.23 1.50 -3.28
C LEU A 131 -0.36 0.24 -3.45
N LEU A 132 0.76 0.33 -4.18
CA LEU A 132 1.67 -0.80 -4.41
C LEU A 132 2.36 -1.28 -3.14
N ALA A 133 2.68 -0.38 -2.21
CA ALA A 133 3.37 -0.69 -0.96
C ALA A 133 2.63 -1.73 -0.08
N ASN A 134 1.33 -1.93 -0.30
CA ASN A 134 0.56 -2.96 0.38
C ASN A 134 0.85 -4.39 -0.13
N TYR A 135 1.51 -4.55 -1.28
CA TYR A 135 1.67 -5.83 -1.98
C TYR A 135 3.12 -6.22 -2.23
N MET A 136 4.02 -5.25 -2.29
CA MET A 136 5.45 -5.50 -2.45
C MET A 136 6.26 -4.29 -2.00
N HIS A 137 7.52 -4.53 -1.60
CA HIS A 137 8.45 -3.44 -1.31
C HIS A 137 8.68 -2.59 -2.57
N CYS A 138 8.44 -1.31 -2.48
CA CYS A 138 8.61 -0.33 -3.54
C CYS A 138 9.06 1.01 -2.94
N PRO A 139 9.59 1.95 -3.75
CA PRO A 139 9.90 3.30 -3.26
C PRO A 139 8.70 3.99 -2.63
N ARG A 140 8.98 4.80 -1.62
CA ARG A 140 8.03 5.76 -1.04
C ARG A 140 8.00 7.02 -1.87
N ALA A 141 6.88 7.71 -1.92
CA ALA A 141 6.77 8.99 -2.60
C ALA A 141 5.79 9.94 -1.92
N ASN A 142 6.12 11.23 -1.94
CA ASN A 142 5.27 12.34 -1.54
C ASN A 142 5.60 13.58 -2.38
N TYR A 143 5.53 14.77 -1.82
CA TYR A 143 5.70 16.02 -2.55
C TYR A 143 6.71 16.94 -1.90
N ALA A 144 7.35 17.77 -2.72
CA ALA A 144 8.25 18.82 -2.27
C ALA A 144 7.96 20.15 -2.97
N LYS A 145 7.83 21.22 -2.20
CA LYS A 145 7.93 22.61 -2.68
C LYS A 145 9.40 22.93 -2.86
N VAL A 146 9.79 23.25 -4.08
CA VAL A 146 11.18 23.56 -4.41
C VAL A 146 11.31 25.05 -4.68
N TYR A 147 12.34 25.64 -4.09
CA TYR A 147 12.77 27.03 -4.33
C TYR A 147 14.20 27.02 -4.83
N ILE A 148 14.50 27.86 -5.82
CA ILE A 148 15.86 28.07 -6.33
C ILE A 148 16.19 29.56 -6.22
N ASN A 149 17.24 29.92 -5.48
CA ASN A 149 17.61 31.30 -5.18
C ASN A 149 16.38 32.11 -4.69
N ASP A 150 15.65 31.55 -3.72
CA ASP A 150 14.43 32.08 -3.10
C ASP A 150 13.22 32.26 -4.03
N VAL A 151 13.33 31.89 -5.30
CA VAL A 151 12.19 31.87 -6.24
C VAL A 151 11.51 30.52 -6.20
N TYR A 152 10.18 30.49 -6.07
CA TYR A 152 9.42 29.25 -6.11
C TYR A 152 9.54 28.58 -7.49
N TYR A 153 10.28 27.48 -7.54
CA TYR A 153 10.52 26.71 -8.74
C TYR A 153 9.30 25.85 -9.11
N GLY A 154 8.58 25.33 -8.11
CA GLY A 154 7.31 24.64 -8.26
C GLY A 154 7.15 23.46 -7.30
N LEU A 155 5.98 22.82 -7.39
CA LEU A 155 5.71 21.57 -6.71
C LEU A 155 6.25 20.40 -7.53
N MET A 156 6.95 19.49 -6.87
CA MET A 156 7.54 18.29 -7.47
C MET A 156 7.12 17.04 -6.70
N SER A 157 7.02 15.91 -7.38
CA SER A 157 6.93 14.60 -6.74
C SER A 157 8.31 14.23 -6.20
N ASN A 158 8.38 13.89 -4.92
CA ASN A 158 9.59 13.48 -4.22
C ASN A 158 9.54 11.96 -4.00
N GLN A 159 10.44 11.23 -4.65
CA GLN A 159 10.47 9.78 -4.63
C GLN A 159 11.76 9.25 -4.01
N GLU A 160 11.63 8.17 -3.26
CA GLU A 160 12.76 7.47 -2.65
C GLU A 160 13.70 6.91 -3.73
N ASN A 161 15.00 7.10 -3.53
CA ASN A 161 16.02 6.56 -4.42
C ASN A 161 16.20 5.05 -4.18
N ILE A 162 16.22 4.24 -5.24
CA ILE A 162 16.61 2.83 -5.14
C ILE A 162 18.14 2.75 -5.10
N GLY A 163 18.68 2.65 -3.90
CA GLY A 163 20.10 2.60 -3.59
C GLY A 163 20.34 1.76 -2.34
N LYS A 164 21.51 1.90 -1.74
CA LYS A 164 21.91 1.12 -0.56
C LYS A 164 20.94 1.26 0.59
N ASP A 165 20.44 2.46 0.86
CA ASP A 165 19.51 2.73 1.95
C ASP A 165 18.19 1.96 1.72
N PHE A 166 17.64 2.02 0.51
CA PHE A 166 16.46 1.26 0.12
C PHE A 166 16.67 -0.26 0.30
N PHE A 167 17.83 -0.79 -0.15
CA PHE A 167 18.09 -2.22 0.00
C PHE A 167 18.24 -2.63 1.46
N ASN A 168 18.91 -1.82 2.29
CA ASN A 168 19.02 -2.07 3.72
C ASN A 168 17.64 -2.06 4.42
N ASP A 169 16.79 -1.10 4.09
CA ASP A 169 15.47 -0.98 4.70
C ASP A 169 14.54 -2.14 4.33
N HIS A 170 14.60 -2.61 3.08
CA HIS A 170 13.65 -3.59 2.55
C HIS A 170 14.16 -5.04 2.50
N PHE A 171 15.49 -5.22 2.44
CA PHE A 171 16.13 -6.54 2.32
C PHE A 171 17.15 -6.80 3.41
N SER A 172 17.25 -5.90 4.40
CA SER A 172 18.17 -5.97 5.54
C SER A 172 19.65 -6.02 5.17
N THR A 173 20.01 -5.84 3.91
CA THR A 173 21.39 -5.76 3.42
C THR A 173 21.42 -5.03 2.07
N SER A 174 22.51 -4.28 1.84
CA SER A 174 22.81 -3.67 0.54
C SER A 174 23.93 -4.35 -0.23
N ASP A 175 24.39 -5.54 0.24
CA ASP A 175 25.54 -6.25 -0.35
C ASP A 175 25.14 -7.11 -1.55
N GLY A 176 23.86 -7.16 -1.89
CA GLY A 176 23.34 -7.89 -3.04
C GLY A 176 23.68 -7.22 -4.38
N ILE A 177 23.56 -8.00 -5.45
CA ILE A 177 23.77 -7.52 -6.82
C ILE A 177 22.55 -6.73 -7.29
N ALA A 178 22.76 -5.52 -7.81
CA ALA A 178 21.70 -4.66 -8.28
C ALA A 178 21.88 -4.26 -9.75
N PHE A 179 20.80 -4.36 -10.52
CA PHE A 179 20.69 -3.86 -11.88
C PHE A 179 19.54 -2.89 -12.01
N LYS A 180 19.80 -1.74 -12.65
CA LYS A 180 18.76 -0.86 -13.15
C LYS A 180 18.42 -1.30 -14.58
N CYS A 181 17.16 -1.59 -14.81
CA CYS A 181 16.66 -2.13 -16.06
C CYS A 181 16.01 -1.01 -16.87
N ASN A 182 16.87 -0.17 -17.43
CA ASN A 182 16.52 0.90 -18.35
C ASN A 182 17.51 0.86 -19.53
N PRO A 183 17.06 1.10 -20.78
CA PRO A 183 17.97 1.16 -21.89
C PRO A 183 18.95 2.32 -21.70
N ILE A 184 20.23 2.04 -21.89
CA ILE A 184 21.25 3.08 -21.94
C ILE A 184 21.06 3.82 -23.25
N SER A 185 20.71 5.11 -23.17
CA SER A 185 20.46 5.95 -24.35
C SER A 185 21.72 6.06 -25.22
N ILE A 186 21.66 5.50 -26.41
CA ILE A 186 22.68 5.75 -27.45
C ILE A 186 22.00 6.60 -28.49
N GLY A 187 22.19 7.91 -28.42
CA GLY A 187 21.85 8.96 -29.39
C GLY A 187 20.86 8.59 -30.49
N GLY A 188 19.58 8.81 -30.29
CA GLY A 188 18.54 8.55 -31.27
C GLY A 188 17.17 8.56 -30.61
N GLY A 189 16.26 9.41 -31.10
CA GLY A 189 14.94 9.65 -30.51
C GLY A 189 14.12 8.38 -30.27
N ILE A 190 13.02 8.54 -29.54
CA ILE A 190 12.01 7.53 -29.23
C ILE A 190 11.68 6.71 -30.49
N GLY A 191 12.14 5.45 -30.56
CA GLY A 191 11.88 4.54 -31.72
C GLY A 191 13.10 3.99 -32.44
N GLY A 192 14.32 4.43 -32.14
CA GLY A 192 15.55 3.79 -32.62
C GLY A 192 15.75 2.39 -32.03
N ASN A 193 16.66 1.61 -32.62
CA ASN A 193 17.05 0.23 -32.19
C ASN A 193 17.63 0.20 -30.74
N SER A 194 16.87 0.70 -29.76
CA SER A 194 17.26 0.74 -28.37
C SER A 194 17.22 -0.67 -27.79
N ALA A 195 18.33 -1.09 -27.24
CA ALA A 195 18.44 -2.34 -26.51
C ALA A 195 17.48 -2.30 -25.30
N ARG A 196 16.47 -3.18 -25.30
CA ARG A 196 15.44 -3.24 -24.25
C ARG A 196 15.86 -4.19 -23.14
N PRO A 197 15.60 -3.87 -21.87
CA PRO A 197 15.82 -4.81 -20.74
C PRO A 197 14.64 -5.81 -20.62
N ASP A 198 14.37 -6.53 -21.69
CA ASP A 198 13.22 -7.41 -21.88
C ASP A 198 13.41 -8.82 -21.32
N LEU A 199 14.60 -9.13 -20.77
CA LEU A 199 14.99 -10.44 -20.22
C LEU A 199 15.01 -11.56 -21.28
N THR A 200 15.08 -11.25 -22.57
CA THR A 200 15.30 -12.27 -23.61
C THR A 200 16.73 -12.79 -23.58
N TYR A 201 16.90 -14.11 -23.74
CA TYR A 201 18.22 -14.73 -23.76
C TYR A 201 18.93 -14.45 -25.09
N LYS A 202 20.14 -13.92 -25.03
CA LYS A 202 20.97 -13.53 -26.17
C LYS A 202 22.29 -14.33 -26.26
N GLY A 203 22.52 -15.25 -25.30
CA GLY A 203 23.76 -16.04 -25.19
C GLY A 203 24.48 -15.78 -23.87
N GLN A 204 25.59 -16.50 -23.65
CA GLN A 204 26.37 -16.46 -22.40
C GLN A 204 27.29 -15.23 -22.27
N ASP A 205 27.56 -14.53 -23.38
CA ASP A 205 28.40 -13.34 -23.36
C ASP A 205 27.62 -12.15 -22.75
N SER A 206 28.08 -11.68 -21.61
CA SER A 206 27.48 -10.57 -20.89
C SER A 206 27.53 -9.24 -21.64
N SER A 207 28.45 -9.07 -22.59
CA SER A 207 28.53 -7.87 -23.43
C SER A 207 27.27 -7.63 -24.26
N LEU A 208 26.49 -8.69 -24.55
CA LEU A 208 25.23 -8.61 -25.28
C LEU A 208 24.11 -7.90 -24.49
N TYR A 209 24.31 -7.69 -23.19
CA TYR A 209 23.30 -7.12 -22.28
C TYR A 209 23.66 -5.72 -21.76
N ASN A 210 24.90 -5.26 -21.90
CA ASN A 210 25.40 -4.02 -21.30
C ASN A 210 24.73 -2.74 -21.78
N LYS A 211 24.02 -2.78 -22.93
CA LYS A 211 23.22 -1.67 -23.44
C LYS A 211 21.79 -1.65 -22.92
N SER A 212 21.34 -2.77 -22.33
CA SER A 212 19.97 -2.95 -21.83
C SER A 212 19.88 -2.80 -20.31
N TYR A 213 20.97 -3.04 -19.59
CA TYR A 213 21.02 -3.08 -18.13
C TYR A 213 22.20 -2.26 -17.64
N GLU A 214 21.95 -1.51 -16.56
CA GLU A 214 22.98 -0.75 -15.85
C GLU A 214 23.32 -1.49 -14.55
N LEU A 215 24.53 -2.03 -14.44
CA LEU A 215 25.03 -2.64 -13.22
C LEU A 215 25.26 -1.53 -12.16
N ARG A 216 24.68 -1.70 -10.97
CA ARG A 216 24.77 -0.74 -9.85
C ARG A 216 25.74 -1.19 -8.75
N THR A 217 26.42 -2.31 -8.95
CA THR A 217 27.40 -2.92 -8.07
C THR A 217 28.66 -3.24 -8.85
N ASP A 218 29.76 -3.56 -8.18
CA ASP A 218 31.06 -3.80 -8.86
C ASP A 218 31.09 -5.08 -9.69
N TYR A 219 30.17 -6.01 -9.43
CA TYR A 219 30.08 -7.32 -10.10
C TYR A 219 28.61 -7.76 -10.22
N GLY A 220 28.35 -8.76 -11.13
CA GLY A 220 26.99 -9.32 -11.24
C GLY A 220 26.59 -9.75 -12.64
N TRP A 221 27.33 -9.40 -13.68
CA TRP A 221 26.95 -9.71 -15.07
C TRP A 221 26.72 -11.20 -15.34
N LYS A 222 27.55 -12.10 -14.77
CA LYS A 222 27.37 -13.55 -14.89
C LYS A 222 26.08 -14.02 -14.22
N ASP A 223 25.72 -13.40 -13.10
CA ASP A 223 24.49 -13.70 -12.37
C ASP A 223 23.26 -13.30 -13.15
N LEU A 224 23.29 -12.12 -13.79
CA LEU A 224 22.21 -11.67 -14.67
C LEU A 224 22.01 -12.61 -15.86
N VAL A 225 23.10 -12.99 -16.54
CA VAL A 225 23.05 -13.94 -17.66
C VAL A 225 22.48 -15.28 -17.22
N LYS A 226 22.92 -15.80 -16.07
CA LYS A 226 22.40 -17.04 -15.48
C LYS A 226 20.88 -16.94 -15.17
N PHE A 227 20.44 -15.83 -14.62
CA PHE A 227 19.02 -15.58 -14.38
C PHE A 227 18.22 -15.58 -15.68
N ILE A 228 18.67 -14.82 -16.68
CA ILE A 228 18.02 -14.73 -17.99
C ILE A 228 18.00 -16.10 -18.69
N ASP A 229 19.09 -16.86 -18.63
CA ASP A 229 19.16 -18.22 -19.15
C ASP A 229 18.16 -19.16 -18.46
N THR A 230 18.13 -19.13 -17.13
CA THR A 230 17.17 -19.94 -16.34
C THR A 230 15.73 -19.60 -16.69
N LEU A 231 15.39 -18.31 -16.78
CA LEU A 231 14.05 -17.85 -17.13
C LEU A 231 13.61 -18.34 -18.52
N ASN A 232 14.51 -18.32 -19.50
CA ASN A 232 14.15 -18.66 -20.89
C ASN A 232 14.22 -20.16 -21.17
N ASN A 233 15.22 -20.89 -20.61
CA ASN A 233 15.57 -22.23 -21.03
C ASN A 233 15.35 -23.30 -19.94
N ASN A 234 15.24 -22.90 -18.65
CA ASN A 234 15.10 -23.80 -17.50
C ASN A 234 14.06 -23.30 -16.50
N THR A 235 12.89 -22.87 -16.96
CA THR A 235 11.85 -22.20 -16.14
C THR A 235 11.38 -23.05 -14.95
N SER A 236 11.49 -24.36 -15.00
CA SER A 236 11.20 -25.24 -13.84
C SER A 236 12.09 -25.00 -12.62
N LYS A 237 13.25 -24.34 -12.79
CA LYS A 237 14.17 -23.98 -11.70
C LYS A 237 14.06 -22.50 -11.29
N ILE A 238 13.07 -21.80 -11.78
CA ILE A 238 13.00 -20.34 -11.65
C ILE A 238 12.86 -19.86 -10.19
N GLU A 239 12.15 -20.59 -9.32
CA GLU A 239 11.99 -20.25 -7.90
C GLU A 239 13.32 -20.28 -7.11
N GLY A 240 14.33 -20.93 -7.62
CA GLY A 240 15.67 -20.93 -7.04
C GLY A 240 16.49 -19.66 -7.33
N ILE A 241 16.07 -18.83 -8.27
CA ILE A 241 16.83 -17.66 -8.73
C ILE A 241 15.99 -16.37 -8.84
N LEU A 242 14.68 -16.48 -8.77
CA LEU A 242 13.74 -15.37 -8.82
C LEU A 242 12.76 -15.46 -7.65
N ASP A 243 12.43 -14.35 -7.03
CA ASP A 243 11.23 -14.23 -6.21
C ASP A 243 10.01 -14.17 -7.14
N VAL A 244 9.40 -15.34 -7.35
CA VAL A 244 8.34 -15.51 -8.34
C VAL A 244 7.07 -14.79 -7.90
N ASP A 245 6.73 -14.86 -6.61
CA ASP A 245 5.51 -14.19 -6.11
C ASP A 245 5.61 -12.67 -6.27
N ARG A 246 6.74 -12.09 -5.89
CA ARG A 246 7.01 -10.65 -6.11
C ARG A 246 6.98 -10.27 -7.59
N ALA A 247 7.51 -11.12 -8.48
CA ALA A 247 7.43 -10.89 -9.92
C ALA A 247 5.96 -10.88 -10.39
N ILE A 248 5.14 -11.81 -9.89
CA ILE A 248 3.71 -11.87 -10.23
C ILE A 248 2.96 -10.65 -9.70
N TRP A 249 3.24 -10.17 -8.47
CA TRP A 249 2.70 -8.92 -7.94
C TRP A 249 3.03 -7.72 -8.84
N MET A 250 4.30 -7.57 -9.26
CA MET A 250 4.73 -6.52 -10.18
C MET A 250 3.95 -6.58 -11.51
N LEU A 251 3.83 -7.77 -12.10
CA LEU A 251 3.12 -7.96 -13.38
C LEU A 251 1.62 -7.68 -13.23
N ALA A 252 1.02 -8.13 -12.15
CA ALA A 252 -0.39 -7.87 -11.84
C ALA A 252 -0.64 -6.37 -11.61
N PHE A 253 0.22 -5.68 -10.86
CA PHE A 253 0.16 -4.24 -10.69
C PHE A 253 0.26 -3.49 -12.03
N ASN A 254 1.28 -3.77 -12.81
CA ASN A 254 1.48 -3.09 -14.10
C ASN A 254 0.27 -3.26 -15.04
N ASN A 255 -0.35 -4.44 -15.04
CA ASN A 255 -1.54 -4.68 -15.84
C ASN A 255 -2.77 -3.96 -15.27
N LEU A 256 -3.06 -4.15 -13.98
CA LEU A 256 -4.27 -3.60 -13.36
C LEU A 256 -4.31 -2.07 -13.41
N PHE A 257 -3.18 -1.42 -13.11
CA PHE A 257 -3.03 0.04 -13.10
C PHE A 257 -2.73 0.63 -14.49
N VAL A 258 -2.71 -0.20 -15.53
CA VAL A 258 -2.34 0.20 -16.90
C VAL A 258 -1.03 0.99 -16.89
N ASN A 259 -0.04 0.45 -16.19
CA ASN A 259 1.31 1.00 -16.15
C ASN A 259 2.12 0.42 -17.30
N LEU A 260 2.07 1.05 -18.47
CA LEU A 260 2.74 0.60 -19.69
C LEU A 260 4.13 1.21 -19.90
N ASP A 261 4.52 2.20 -19.10
CA ASP A 261 5.92 2.65 -19.04
C ASP A 261 6.71 1.77 -18.06
N SER A 262 6.64 0.47 -18.26
CA SER A 262 7.17 -0.58 -17.38
C SER A 262 7.65 -1.78 -18.19
N TYR A 263 8.03 -2.87 -17.49
CA TYR A 263 8.31 -4.16 -18.13
C TYR A 263 7.17 -4.64 -19.04
N SER A 264 5.93 -4.34 -18.69
CA SER A 264 4.73 -4.77 -19.42
C SER A 264 4.43 -3.95 -20.68
N GLY A 265 5.14 -2.86 -20.94
CA GLY A 265 4.91 -2.02 -22.10
C GLY A 265 5.98 -2.13 -23.18
N ALA A 266 5.95 -1.17 -24.10
CA ALA A 266 6.75 -1.23 -25.33
C ALA A 266 8.27 -1.26 -25.09
N PHE A 267 8.74 -0.60 -24.05
CA PHE A 267 10.18 -0.46 -23.77
C PHE A 267 10.72 -1.49 -22.77
N ALA A 268 9.86 -2.23 -22.07
CA ALA A 268 10.22 -3.22 -21.06
C ALA A 268 11.19 -2.66 -19.98
N GLN A 269 10.94 -1.44 -19.52
CA GLN A 269 11.85 -0.64 -18.68
C GLN A 269 11.27 -0.33 -17.30
N ASN A 270 11.91 0.59 -16.57
CA ASN A 270 11.45 1.16 -15.30
C ASN A 270 11.24 0.11 -14.20
N TYR A 271 12.23 -0.76 -14.05
CA TYR A 271 12.34 -1.67 -12.91
C TYR A 271 13.80 -1.89 -12.52
N TYR A 272 14.01 -2.40 -11.32
CA TYR A 272 15.30 -2.88 -10.86
C TYR A 272 15.22 -4.38 -10.58
N LEU A 273 16.36 -5.02 -10.63
CA LEU A 273 16.56 -6.39 -10.16
C LEU A 273 17.58 -6.36 -9.02
N TYR A 274 17.18 -6.76 -7.83
CA TYR A 274 18.06 -6.89 -6.68
C TYR A 274 18.18 -8.35 -6.28
N LYS A 275 19.40 -8.89 -6.29
CA LYS A 275 19.68 -10.26 -5.89
C LYS A 275 19.95 -10.30 -4.38
N ASP A 276 19.04 -10.90 -3.62
CA ASP A 276 19.05 -10.96 -2.16
C ASP A 276 20.02 -12.00 -1.60
N LYS A 277 20.10 -12.12 -0.26
CA LYS A 277 20.88 -13.12 0.45
C LYS A 277 20.49 -14.57 0.13
N ASN A 278 19.28 -14.81 -0.37
CA ASN A 278 18.79 -16.12 -0.82
C ASN A 278 19.20 -16.45 -2.25
N ASN A 279 20.06 -15.65 -2.86
CA ASN A 279 20.47 -15.76 -4.25
C ASN A 279 19.33 -15.63 -5.26
N ARG A 280 18.21 -14.97 -4.90
CA ARG A 280 17.08 -14.73 -5.78
C ARG A 280 17.03 -13.26 -6.21
N TYR A 281 16.74 -13.04 -7.48
CA TYR A 281 16.42 -11.72 -7.99
C TYR A 281 15.02 -11.30 -7.53
N ASN A 282 14.93 -10.09 -6.99
CA ASN A 282 13.71 -9.43 -6.58
C ASN A 282 13.46 -8.27 -7.52
N PRO A 283 12.40 -8.31 -8.35
CA PRO A 283 12.02 -7.15 -9.15
C PRO A 283 11.46 -6.04 -8.26
N ILE A 284 11.85 -4.79 -8.55
CA ILE A 284 11.42 -3.58 -7.85
C ILE A 284 10.92 -2.60 -8.89
N VAL A 285 9.71 -2.12 -8.73
CA VAL A 285 9.09 -1.15 -9.65
C VAL A 285 9.73 0.22 -9.47
N TRP A 286 9.96 0.92 -10.57
CA TRP A 286 10.53 2.26 -10.61
C TRP A 286 9.77 3.17 -11.57
N ASP A 287 9.75 4.49 -11.30
CA ASP A 287 9.21 5.55 -12.16
C ASP A 287 7.74 5.35 -12.54
N LEU A 288 6.85 5.44 -11.53
CA LEU A 288 5.41 5.25 -11.69
C LEU A 288 4.65 6.52 -12.13
N ASN A 289 5.36 7.55 -12.58
CA ASN A 289 4.77 8.83 -12.98
C ASN A 289 3.83 8.72 -14.19
N MET A 290 3.97 7.68 -15.00
CA MET A 290 3.14 7.40 -16.17
C MET A 290 2.15 6.23 -15.99
N SER A 291 1.89 5.82 -14.76
CA SER A 291 0.83 4.85 -14.44
C SER A 291 -0.57 5.41 -14.73
N PHE A 292 -1.58 4.61 -14.57
CA PHE A 292 -2.98 4.94 -14.89
C PHE A 292 -3.15 5.41 -16.34
N SER A 293 -2.53 4.66 -17.28
CA SER A 293 -2.62 4.92 -18.73
C SER A 293 -2.13 6.32 -19.17
N ALA A 294 -1.20 6.92 -18.43
CA ALA A 294 -0.52 8.12 -18.91
C ALA A 294 0.50 7.80 -20.03
N PHE A 295 1.01 6.56 -20.08
CA PHE A 295 1.74 5.99 -21.20
C PHE A 295 0.90 4.88 -21.86
N THR A 296 0.87 4.84 -23.19
CA THR A 296 -0.14 4.07 -23.95
C THR A 296 0.43 2.97 -24.84
N MET A 297 1.74 2.89 -25.00
CA MET A 297 2.37 1.91 -25.90
C MET A 297 2.53 0.56 -25.21
N THR A 298 1.82 -0.45 -25.70
CA THR A 298 1.83 -1.81 -25.13
C THR A 298 3.05 -2.62 -25.57
N GLY A 299 3.58 -2.38 -26.76
CA GLY A 299 4.58 -3.24 -27.40
C GLY A 299 4.03 -4.61 -27.82
N GLY A 300 2.71 -4.77 -27.86
CA GLY A 300 1.99 -5.99 -28.26
C GLY A 300 0.89 -5.67 -29.26
N THR A 301 -0.18 -6.45 -29.24
CA THR A 301 -1.35 -6.23 -30.08
C THR A 301 -2.57 -5.98 -29.19
N PRO A 302 -3.23 -4.82 -29.29
CA PRO A 302 -2.87 -3.64 -30.12
C PRO A 302 -1.58 -2.98 -29.62
N ASN A 303 -0.83 -2.31 -30.50
CA ASN A 303 0.44 -1.66 -30.12
C ASN A 303 0.26 -0.43 -29.22
N ASN A 304 -0.90 0.19 -29.25
CA ASN A 304 -1.27 1.31 -28.38
C ASN A 304 -2.67 1.10 -27.82
N VAL A 305 -2.89 1.65 -26.63
CA VAL A 305 -4.23 1.84 -26.06
C VAL A 305 -4.58 3.32 -26.05
N ASP A 306 -5.85 3.64 -26.13
CA ASP A 306 -6.40 4.99 -25.98
C ASP A 306 -7.23 5.08 -24.66
N THR A 307 -7.92 6.18 -24.46
CA THR A 307 -8.78 6.39 -23.27
C THR A 307 -9.96 5.43 -23.18
N THR A 308 -10.31 4.71 -24.24
CA THR A 308 -11.36 3.69 -24.26
C THR A 308 -10.77 2.30 -24.08
N THR A 309 -9.80 1.95 -24.89
CA THR A 309 -9.18 0.62 -24.91
C THR A 309 -8.30 0.33 -23.71
N SER A 310 -7.77 1.36 -23.04
CA SER A 310 -7.07 1.18 -21.74
C SER A 310 -7.99 0.64 -20.64
N LYS A 311 -9.28 0.98 -20.65
CA LYS A 311 -10.29 0.47 -19.72
C LYS A 311 -10.54 -1.03 -19.89
N THR A 312 -10.39 -1.52 -21.10
CA THR A 312 -10.65 -2.92 -21.50
C THR A 312 -9.38 -3.66 -21.89
N MET A 313 -8.20 -3.14 -21.54
CA MET A 313 -6.93 -3.81 -21.80
C MET A 313 -6.93 -5.22 -21.21
N SER A 314 -6.55 -6.21 -22.03
CA SER A 314 -6.57 -7.60 -21.60
C SER A 314 -5.66 -7.87 -20.39
N PRO A 315 -6.10 -8.60 -19.36
CA PRO A 315 -5.21 -9.08 -18.30
C PRO A 315 -4.16 -10.08 -18.81
N THR A 316 -4.36 -10.66 -20.00
CA THR A 316 -3.43 -11.61 -20.63
C THR A 316 -2.43 -10.96 -21.59
N LEU A 317 -2.27 -9.64 -21.53
CA LEU A 317 -1.28 -8.94 -22.36
C LEU A 317 0.11 -9.60 -22.22
N HIS A 318 0.70 -9.98 -23.35
CA HIS A 318 2.00 -10.65 -23.46
C HIS A 318 2.10 -12.10 -22.94
N PHE A 319 1.02 -12.78 -22.58
CA PHE A 319 1.09 -14.18 -22.10
C PHE A 319 1.75 -15.13 -23.10
N THR A 320 1.68 -14.84 -24.39
CA THR A 320 2.28 -15.65 -25.47
C THR A 320 3.42 -14.93 -26.18
N ASN A 321 3.82 -13.74 -25.72
CA ASN A 321 4.85 -12.94 -26.37
C ASN A 321 6.26 -13.38 -25.93
N ALA A 322 7.00 -14.01 -26.81
CA ALA A 322 8.37 -14.45 -26.56
C ALA A 322 9.35 -13.30 -26.24
N ALA A 323 9.05 -12.07 -26.68
CA ALA A 323 9.83 -10.89 -26.35
C ALA A 323 9.52 -10.34 -24.92
N ARG A 324 8.71 -11.02 -24.13
CA ARG A 324 8.39 -10.71 -22.74
C ARG A 324 8.48 -11.99 -21.89
N PRO A 325 9.68 -12.62 -21.79
CA PRO A 325 9.82 -13.95 -21.15
C PRO A 325 9.39 -13.95 -19.69
N LEU A 326 9.58 -12.88 -18.91
CA LEU A 326 9.08 -12.84 -17.53
C LEU A 326 7.56 -13.03 -17.46
N ILE A 327 6.80 -12.50 -18.43
CA ILE A 327 5.36 -12.71 -18.50
C ILE A 327 5.07 -14.08 -19.12
N SER A 328 5.53 -14.33 -20.34
CA SER A 328 5.12 -15.50 -21.11
C SER A 328 5.56 -16.84 -20.48
N LYS A 329 6.75 -16.86 -19.86
CA LYS A 329 7.27 -18.09 -19.21
C LYS A 329 6.59 -18.34 -17.85
N LEU A 330 6.37 -17.29 -17.04
CA LEU A 330 5.65 -17.50 -15.78
C LEU A 330 4.19 -17.84 -16.03
N MET A 331 3.50 -17.15 -16.93
CA MET A 331 2.07 -17.40 -17.22
C MET A 331 1.81 -18.70 -17.99
N ALA A 332 2.84 -19.36 -18.51
CA ALA A 332 2.73 -20.72 -19.03
C ALA A 332 2.55 -21.78 -17.92
N ASN A 333 2.96 -21.48 -16.69
CA ASN A 333 2.67 -22.30 -15.51
C ASN A 333 1.25 -22.02 -15.02
N ALA A 334 0.43 -23.08 -14.93
CA ALA A 334 -0.98 -22.95 -14.57
C ALA A 334 -1.19 -22.41 -13.14
N THR A 335 -0.37 -22.82 -12.17
CA THR A 335 -0.43 -22.31 -10.80
C THR A 335 -0.03 -20.83 -10.74
N TYR A 336 1.07 -20.42 -11.37
CA TYR A 336 1.46 -19.01 -11.41
C TYR A 336 0.42 -18.12 -12.10
N LYS A 337 -0.24 -18.63 -13.12
CA LYS A 337 -1.35 -17.95 -13.77
C LYS A 337 -2.55 -17.77 -12.81
N ARG A 338 -2.90 -18.79 -12.02
CA ARG A 338 -3.95 -18.64 -10.98
C ARG A 338 -3.54 -17.69 -9.86
N MET A 339 -2.28 -17.71 -9.42
CA MET A 339 -1.72 -16.75 -8.46
C MET A 339 -1.81 -15.31 -9.00
N TYR A 340 -1.49 -15.09 -10.27
CA TYR A 340 -1.61 -13.79 -10.93
C TYR A 340 -3.05 -13.26 -10.89
N TYR A 341 -4.04 -14.09 -11.18
CA TYR A 341 -5.44 -13.69 -11.09
C TYR A 341 -5.89 -13.47 -9.63
N ALA A 342 -5.38 -14.23 -8.69
CA ALA A 342 -5.63 -14.02 -7.26
C ALA A 342 -5.11 -12.63 -6.84
N HIS A 343 -3.88 -12.28 -7.22
CA HIS A 343 -3.30 -10.98 -6.94
C HIS A 343 -4.05 -9.82 -7.61
N LEU A 344 -4.47 -9.98 -8.87
CA LEU A 344 -5.32 -9.00 -9.55
C LEU A 344 -6.63 -8.77 -8.80
N LYS A 345 -7.31 -9.84 -8.36
CA LYS A 345 -8.57 -9.76 -7.61
C LYS A 345 -8.37 -9.06 -6.27
N THR A 346 -7.31 -9.40 -5.54
CA THR A 346 -6.97 -8.78 -4.24
C THR A 346 -6.74 -7.28 -4.41
N MET A 347 -5.86 -6.86 -5.33
CA MET A 347 -5.61 -5.44 -5.58
C MET A 347 -6.86 -4.70 -6.05
N MET A 348 -7.65 -5.31 -6.93
CA MET A 348 -8.89 -4.71 -7.43
C MET A 348 -9.90 -4.50 -6.30
N GLN A 349 -10.09 -5.50 -5.45
CA GLN A 349 -11.01 -5.43 -4.31
C GLN A 349 -10.56 -4.35 -3.32
N GLU A 350 -9.30 -4.38 -2.92
CA GLU A 350 -8.78 -3.53 -1.86
C GLU A 350 -8.54 -2.08 -2.30
N SER A 351 -8.13 -1.87 -3.55
CA SER A 351 -7.77 -0.53 -4.03
C SER A 351 -8.91 0.16 -4.77
N PHE A 352 -9.64 -0.55 -5.65
CA PHE A 352 -10.61 0.08 -6.55
C PHE A 352 -12.05 -0.10 -6.09
N LEU A 353 -12.49 -1.33 -5.82
CA LEU A 353 -13.87 -1.58 -5.41
C LEU A 353 -14.17 -1.01 -4.02
N SER A 354 -13.17 -0.93 -3.15
CA SER A 354 -13.27 -0.23 -1.85
C SER A 354 -13.32 1.29 -1.98
N GLY A 355 -12.94 1.86 -3.14
CA GLY A 355 -12.79 3.29 -3.33
C GLY A 355 -11.53 3.92 -2.71
N LEU A 356 -10.62 3.12 -2.14
CA LEU A 356 -9.41 3.59 -1.46
C LEU A 356 -8.57 4.52 -2.36
N TYR A 357 -8.35 4.13 -3.62
CA TYR A 357 -7.56 4.92 -4.57
C TYR A 357 -8.09 6.35 -4.75
N LEU A 358 -9.42 6.51 -4.79
CA LEU A 358 -10.06 7.81 -4.96
C LEU A 358 -9.97 8.65 -3.69
N LYS A 359 -10.26 8.04 -2.54
CA LYS A 359 -10.14 8.69 -1.22
C LYS A 359 -8.73 9.23 -1.01
N VAL A 360 -7.72 8.39 -1.21
CA VAL A 360 -6.31 8.78 -1.03
C VAL A 360 -5.89 9.81 -2.07
N GLY A 361 -6.28 9.65 -3.34
CA GLY A 361 -6.00 10.64 -4.38
C GLY A 361 -6.58 12.03 -4.07
N GLN A 362 -7.79 12.10 -3.51
CA GLN A 362 -8.41 13.35 -3.06
C GLN A 362 -7.65 13.95 -1.86
N GLN A 363 -7.25 13.13 -0.90
CA GLN A 363 -6.43 13.58 0.23
C GLN A 363 -5.11 14.19 -0.25
N MET A 364 -4.41 13.51 -1.17
CA MET A 364 -3.19 14.05 -1.78
C MET A 364 -3.43 15.38 -2.47
N GLN A 365 -4.49 15.50 -3.30
CA GLN A 365 -4.81 16.76 -3.96
C GLN A 365 -5.10 17.88 -2.96
N ASN A 366 -5.80 17.61 -1.87
CA ASN A 366 -6.08 18.60 -0.83
C ASN A 366 -4.80 19.13 -0.17
N ILE A 367 -3.86 18.23 0.15
CA ILE A 367 -2.58 18.56 0.79
C ILE A 367 -1.74 19.48 -0.11
N ILE A 368 -1.70 19.20 -1.42
CA ILE A 368 -0.85 19.94 -2.36
C ILE A 368 -1.54 21.14 -3.03
N LYS A 369 -2.85 21.32 -2.82
CA LYS A 369 -3.68 22.28 -3.53
C LYS A 369 -3.02 23.67 -3.65
N THR A 370 -2.71 24.28 -2.52
CA THR A 370 -2.14 25.65 -2.48
C THR A 370 -0.79 25.72 -3.20
N ALA A 371 0.04 24.68 -3.05
CA ALA A 371 1.33 24.60 -3.72
C ALA A 371 1.19 24.48 -5.25
N VAL A 372 0.22 23.70 -5.73
CA VAL A 372 -0.09 23.59 -7.17
C VAL A 372 -0.66 24.91 -7.72
N GLU A 373 -1.59 25.53 -7.00
CA GLU A 373 -2.21 26.79 -7.43
C GLU A 373 -1.17 27.91 -7.61
N SER A 374 -0.19 27.98 -6.71
CA SER A 374 0.90 28.96 -6.77
C SER A 374 2.06 28.58 -7.69
N ASP A 375 2.13 27.36 -8.22
CA ASP A 375 3.15 26.90 -9.14
C ASP A 375 2.93 27.49 -10.55
N VAL A 376 3.63 28.60 -10.86
CA VAL A 376 3.55 29.23 -12.17
C VAL A 376 4.26 28.47 -13.27
N ASN A 377 5.10 27.49 -12.90
CA ASN A 377 5.89 26.67 -13.83
C ASN A 377 5.26 25.31 -14.11
N LYS A 378 4.04 25.04 -13.57
CA LYS A 378 3.32 23.80 -13.83
C LYS A 378 2.90 23.67 -15.30
N PHE A 379 2.78 22.45 -15.78
CA PHE A 379 2.46 22.16 -17.17
C PHE A 379 0.96 22.19 -17.50
N TYR A 380 0.10 22.26 -16.47
CA TYR A 380 -1.34 22.17 -16.60
C TYR A 380 -2.04 23.29 -15.83
N THR A 381 -3.27 23.59 -16.23
CA THR A 381 -4.09 24.56 -15.53
C THR A 381 -4.56 24.03 -14.17
N ASN A 382 -4.96 24.94 -13.26
CA ASN A 382 -5.57 24.53 -11.99
C ASN A 382 -6.84 23.69 -12.23
N GLN A 383 -7.63 24.01 -13.26
CA GLN A 383 -8.82 23.23 -13.60
C GLN A 383 -8.48 21.81 -14.01
N ALA A 384 -7.40 21.61 -14.80
CA ALA A 384 -6.93 20.26 -15.14
C ALA A 384 -6.47 19.46 -13.92
N PHE A 385 -5.84 20.12 -12.95
CA PHE A 385 -5.49 19.52 -11.67
C PHE A 385 -6.71 18.99 -10.91
N TYR A 386 -7.75 19.79 -10.79
CA TYR A 386 -8.96 19.36 -10.10
C TYR A 386 -9.74 18.28 -10.84
N ASP A 387 -9.79 18.37 -12.17
CA ASP A 387 -10.59 17.46 -12.97
C ASP A 387 -9.94 16.09 -13.18
N ASN A 388 -8.60 16.01 -13.31
CA ASN A 388 -7.97 14.80 -13.83
C ASN A 388 -7.93 13.62 -12.85
N LEU A 389 -8.28 13.81 -11.60
CA LEU A 389 -8.54 12.67 -10.72
C LEU A 389 -9.79 11.89 -11.17
N THR A 390 -10.80 12.58 -11.68
CA THR A 390 -12.10 11.96 -12.03
C THR A 390 -12.42 12.00 -13.50
N LYS A 391 -12.01 13.03 -14.24
CA LYS A 391 -12.34 13.29 -15.64
C LYS A 391 -11.09 13.33 -16.51
N SER A 392 -11.23 12.92 -17.77
CA SER A 392 -10.18 13.08 -18.76
C SER A 392 -9.98 14.55 -19.11
N VAL A 393 -8.75 14.98 -19.28
CA VAL A 393 -8.36 16.34 -19.65
C VAL A 393 -7.37 16.31 -20.83
N LYS A 394 -7.16 17.46 -21.47
CA LYS A 394 -6.13 17.59 -22.49
C LYS A 394 -4.77 17.37 -21.84
N GLY A 395 -4.03 16.39 -22.33
CA GLY A 395 -2.65 16.08 -21.91
C GLY A 395 -1.61 16.81 -22.75
N ASN A 396 -0.34 16.66 -22.39
CA ASN A 396 0.76 17.11 -23.23
C ASN A 396 0.89 16.20 -24.46
N THR A 397 1.39 16.75 -25.57
CA THR A 397 1.69 16.00 -26.79
C THR A 397 3.00 15.23 -26.62
N GLY A 398 2.96 14.12 -25.92
CA GLY A 398 4.08 13.21 -25.71
C GLY A 398 3.71 11.77 -26.10
N PRO A 399 4.52 10.76 -25.77
CA PRO A 399 4.28 9.36 -26.13
C PRO A 399 2.96 8.76 -25.61
N GLY A 400 2.21 9.47 -24.77
CA GLY A 400 0.92 9.07 -24.22
C GLY A 400 -0.31 9.60 -24.96
N GLY A 401 -0.14 10.42 -26.02
CA GLY A 401 -1.26 11.00 -26.77
C GLY A 401 -1.85 12.26 -26.11
N GLY A 402 -2.70 12.98 -26.86
CA GLY A 402 -3.22 14.31 -26.49
C GLY A 402 -4.28 14.35 -25.38
N THR A 403 -4.61 13.24 -24.73
CA THR A 403 -5.62 13.16 -23.65
C THR A 403 -5.09 12.36 -22.47
N SER A 404 -5.07 12.98 -21.28
CA SER A 404 -4.80 12.30 -20.00
C SER A 404 -6.12 11.80 -19.42
N ILE A 405 -6.27 10.49 -19.29
CA ILE A 405 -7.50 9.87 -18.79
C ILE A 405 -7.67 10.19 -17.28
N GLY A 406 -8.91 10.43 -16.85
CA GLY A 406 -9.22 10.56 -15.41
C GLY A 406 -9.02 9.22 -14.68
N ILE A 407 -8.33 9.25 -13.56
CA ILE A 407 -8.00 8.04 -12.78
C ILE A 407 -9.28 7.28 -12.42
N LYS A 408 -10.30 7.97 -11.90
CA LYS A 408 -11.60 7.35 -11.58
C LYS A 408 -12.25 6.75 -12.83
N SER A 409 -12.29 7.50 -13.91
CA SER A 409 -12.88 7.02 -15.17
C SER A 409 -12.18 5.76 -15.71
N LEU A 410 -10.87 5.67 -15.54
CA LEU A 410 -10.12 4.47 -15.93
C LEU A 410 -10.48 3.31 -15.01
N MET A 411 -10.31 3.48 -13.69
CA MET A 411 -10.33 2.37 -12.72
C MET A 411 -11.73 1.77 -12.52
N ASP A 412 -12.77 2.59 -12.47
CA ASP A 412 -14.15 2.08 -12.35
C ASP A 412 -14.55 1.23 -13.57
N ASN A 413 -14.25 1.74 -14.78
CA ASN A 413 -14.57 1.01 -16.00
C ASN A 413 -13.70 -0.25 -16.18
N ARG A 414 -12.42 -0.18 -15.76
CA ARG A 414 -11.53 -1.32 -15.80
C ARG A 414 -11.97 -2.42 -14.82
N ALA A 415 -12.33 -2.06 -13.60
CA ALA A 415 -12.88 -3.00 -12.62
C ALA A 415 -14.17 -3.65 -13.14
N ALA A 416 -15.09 -2.87 -13.73
CA ALA A 416 -16.30 -3.37 -14.33
C ALA A 416 -16.02 -4.33 -15.52
N PHE A 417 -15.03 -4.02 -16.35
CA PHE A 417 -14.61 -4.90 -17.45
C PHE A 417 -14.04 -6.22 -16.92
N LEU A 418 -13.08 -6.15 -15.99
CA LEU A 418 -12.41 -7.33 -15.44
C LEU A 418 -13.40 -8.26 -14.72
N ASN A 419 -14.32 -7.73 -13.93
CA ASN A 419 -15.35 -8.50 -13.24
C ASN A 419 -16.26 -9.29 -14.18
N ASN A 420 -16.30 -8.96 -15.48
CA ASN A 420 -17.08 -9.70 -16.47
C ASN A 420 -16.33 -10.88 -17.09
N LEU A 421 -15.01 -10.96 -16.90
CA LEU A 421 -14.19 -12.06 -17.44
C LEU A 421 -14.40 -13.36 -16.63
N ALA A 422 -14.27 -14.50 -17.31
CA ALA A 422 -14.45 -15.81 -16.70
C ALA A 422 -13.49 -16.05 -15.53
N GLU A 423 -12.23 -15.66 -15.68
CA GLU A 423 -11.19 -15.82 -14.66
C GLU A 423 -11.48 -15.00 -13.38
N PHE A 424 -12.16 -13.87 -13.51
CA PHE A 424 -12.58 -13.07 -12.36
C PHE A 424 -13.87 -13.60 -11.70
N LYS A 425 -14.72 -14.30 -12.47
CA LYS A 425 -15.91 -14.97 -11.96
C LYS A 425 -15.62 -16.36 -11.38
N ALA A 426 -14.47 -16.93 -11.71
CA ALA A 426 -14.05 -18.23 -11.20
C ALA A 426 -13.99 -18.23 -9.67
N VAL A 427 -14.59 -19.24 -9.06
CA VAL A 427 -14.70 -19.39 -7.60
C VAL A 427 -13.50 -20.16 -7.08
N ALA A 428 -12.72 -19.54 -6.23
CA ALA A 428 -11.61 -20.18 -5.55
C ALA A 428 -12.09 -21.01 -4.34
N PRO A 429 -11.28 -21.93 -3.82
CA PRO A 429 -11.51 -22.55 -2.51
C PRO A 429 -11.64 -21.48 -1.42
N VAL A 430 -12.20 -21.85 -0.27
CA VAL A 430 -12.28 -20.97 0.90
C VAL A 430 -11.36 -21.52 1.98
N ILE A 431 -10.37 -20.73 2.41
CA ILE A 431 -9.46 -21.07 3.52
C ILE A 431 -10.06 -20.49 4.79
N GLY A 432 -10.47 -21.38 5.69
CA GLY A 432 -11.14 -21.06 6.96
C GLY A 432 -10.17 -21.06 8.16
N GLU A 433 -10.63 -21.63 9.26
CA GLU A 433 -9.90 -21.72 10.52
C GLU A 433 -8.56 -22.45 10.34
N ARG A 434 -7.53 -21.95 11.01
CA ARG A 434 -6.16 -22.51 11.03
C ARG A 434 -5.81 -22.88 12.47
N LYS A 435 -5.15 -24.00 12.64
CA LYS A 435 -4.68 -24.49 13.96
C LYS A 435 -3.24 -24.96 13.89
N THR A 436 -2.60 -25.05 15.03
CA THR A 436 -1.27 -25.64 15.18
C THR A 436 -1.30 -26.78 16.18
N ILE A 437 -0.55 -27.82 15.90
CA ILE A 437 -0.41 -29.00 16.75
C ILE A 437 1.07 -29.28 16.96
N PRO A 438 1.59 -29.20 18.20
CA PRO A 438 0.89 -28.79 19.41
C PRO A 438 0.48 -27.32 19.38
N THR A 439 -0.43 -26.90 20.24
CA THR A 439 -0.91 -25.51 20.35
C THR A 439 0.20 -24.52 20.69
N LEU A 440 1.21 -24.97 21.46
CA LEU A 440 2.43 -24.22 21.79
C LEU A 440 3.65 -25.02 21.23
N PRO A 441 3.97 -24.86 19.99
CA PRO A 441 5.11 -25.57 19.39
C PRO A 441 6.43 -24.96 19.86
N LYS A 442 7.48 -25.79 19.86
CA LYS A 442 8.84 -25.37 20.21
C LYS A 442 9.76 -25.39 19.00
N THR A 443 10.82 -24.61 19.10
CA THR A 443 11.91 -24.62 18.10
C THR A 443 12.50 -26.03 17.98
N SER A 444 12.79 -26.47 16.76
CA SER A 444 13.38 -27.76 16.41
C SER A 444 12.53 -28.98 16.78
N GLU A 445 11.27 -28.80 17.16
CA GLU A 445 10.30 -29.88 17.35
C GLU A 445 9.34 -29.97 16.15
N LEU A 446 8.82 -31.19 15.92
CA LEU A 446 7.83 -31.39 14.87
C LEU A 446 6.53 -30.68 15.27
N MET A 447 6.02 -29.85 14.35
CA MET A 447 4.71 -29.21 14.47
C MET A 447 3.91 -29.36 13.19
N THR A 448 2.61 -29.35 13.30
CA THR A 448 1.67 -29.36 12.18
C THR A 448 0.88 -28.07 12.14
N ILE A 449 0.73 -27.48 10.97
CA ILE A 449 -0.22 -26.41 10.69
C ILE A 449 -1.39 -27.03 9.93
N THR A 450 -2.60 -26.85 10.43
CA THR A 450 -3.82 -27.33 9.78
C THR A 450 -4.70 -26.15 9.36
N ALA A 451 -5.52 -26.35 8.33
CA ALA A 451 -6.53 -25.39 7.89
C ALA A 451 -7.79 -26.10 7.41
N ASN A 452 -8.96 -25.57 7.79
CA ASN A 452 -10.22 -26.00 7.19
C ASN A 452 -10.35 -25.34 5.80
N ILE A 453 -10.45 -26.15 4.74
CA ILE A 453 -10.57 -25.65 3.36
C ILE A 453 -11.79 -26.26 2.71
N THR A 454 -12.64 -25.43 2.13
CA THR A 454 -13.90 -25.85 1.53
C THR A 454 -14.00 -25.45 0.05
N GLY A 455 -14.85 -26.16 -0.70
CA GLY A 455 -15.02 -25.96 -2.13
C GLY A 455 -14.36 -27.07 -2.94
N THR A 456 -14.18 -26.84 -4.24
CA THR A 456 -13.39 -27.74 -5.10
C THR A 456 -11.92 -27.43 -4.90
N ILE A 457 -11.12 -28.42 -4.55
CA ILE A 457 -9.71 -28.27 -4.21
C ILE A 457 -8.89 -29.25 -5.07
N THR A 458 -7.83 -28.75 -5.69
CA THR A 458 -6.87 -29.59 -6.44
C THR A 458 -5.48 -29.58 -5.83
N ASN A 459 -5.13 -28.50 -5.13
CA ASN A 459 -3.81 -28.39 -4.49
C ASN A 459 -3.87 -27.39 -3.33
N VAL A 460 -3.15 -27.69 -2.24
CA VAL A 460 -2.97 -26.80 -1.10
C VAL A 460 -1.49 -26.77 -0.72
N ILE A 461 -0.96 -25.57 -0.51
CA ILE A 461 0.45 -25.33 -0.20
C ILE A 461 0.55 -24.51 1.07
N LEU A 462 1.39 -24.95 2.00
CA LEU A 462 1.91 -24.15 3.11
C LEU A 462 3.26 -23.56 2.69
N GLY A 463 3.33 -22.22 2.61
CA GLY A 463 4.60 -21.51 2.53
C GLY A 463 5.03 -21.08 3.93
N TYR A 464 6.28 -21.37 4.34
CA TYR A 464 6.76 -21.00 5.67
C TYR A 464 8.23 -20.58 5.66
N ARG A 465 8.63 -19.74 6.62
CA ARG A 465 10.02 -19.31 6.86
C ARG A 465 10.23 -18.92 8.32
N GLY A 466 11.47 -18.84 8.76
CA GLY A 466 11.83 -18.43 10.11
C GLY A 466 12.03 -16.92 10.26
N ASP A 467 12.58 -16.26 9.25
CA ASP A 467 12.87 -14.83 9.24
C ASP A 467 12.27 -14.13 8.02
N LYS A 468 11.99 -12.82 8.16
CA LYS A 468 11.41 -11.99 7.09
C LYS A 468 12.26 -11.91 5.83
N ASP A 469 13.57 -12.10 5.98
CA ASP A 469 14.52 -12.01 4.87
C ASP A 469 14.83 -13.36 4.24
N ASP A 470 14.28 -14.46 4.79
CA ASP A 470 14.42 -15.80 4.20
C ASP A 470 13.37 -16.00 3.11
N LYS A 471 13.68 -16.89 2.18
CA LYS A 471 12.68 -17.35 1.21
C LYS A 471 11.65 -18.25 1.90
N PHE A 472 10.41 -18.22 1.44
CA PHE A 472 9.44 -19.20 1.85
C PHE A 472 9.78 -20.59 1.31
N LEU A 473 9.85 -21.57 2.20
CA LEU A 473 9.84 -22.98 1.86
C LEU A 473 8.40 -23.41 1.64
N LYS A 474 8.16 -24.24 0.62
CA LYS A 474 6.81 -24.66 0.24
C LYS A 474 6.65 -26.15 0.45
N VAL A 475 5.61 -26.57 1.16
CA VAL A 475 5.23 -27.96 1.37
C VAL A 475 3.73 -28.12 1.05
N ASN A 476 3.35 -29.29 0.52
CA ASN A 476 1.95 -29.58 0.28
C ASN A 476 1.23 -29.86 1.61
N MET A 477 -0.01 -29.43 1.70
CA MET A 477 -0.93 -29.80 2.76
C MET A 477 -1.87 -30.89 2.25
N PHE A 478 -2.18 -31.87 3.09
CA PHE A 478 -2.98 -33.03 2.74
C PHE A 478 -4.19 -33.15 3.67
N ASP A 479 -5.28 -33.71 3.15
CA ASP A 479 -6.48 -34.12 3.86
C ASP A 479 -6.59 -35.67 3.76
N ASP A 480 -5.66 -36.36 4.44
CA ASP A 480 -5.46 -37.80 4.31
C ASP A 480 -5.54 -38.57 5.64
N GLY A 481 -5.78 -37.86 6.74
CA GLY A 481 -5.80 -38.42 8.10
C GLY A 481 -4.44 -38.80 8.67
N GLN A 482 -3.32 -38.40 8.00
CA GLN A 482 -1.96 -38.76 8.42
C GLN A 482 -1.13 -37.55 8.88
N HIS A 483 -1.58 -36.34 8.56
CA HIS A 483 -0.87 -35.08 8.85
C HIS A 483 -1.50 -34.31 10.04
N ASN A 484 -2.00 -35.02 11.06
CA ASN A 484 -2.78 -34.46 12.17
C ASN A 484 -3.98 -33.63 11.70
N ASP A 485 -4.51 -33.93 10.53
CA ASP A 485 -5.56 -33.26 9.83
C ASP A 485 -6.96 -33.84 10.16
N GLY A 486 -7.05 -34.84 11.05
CA GLY A 486 -8.30 -35.45 11.46
C GLY A 486 -8.62 -36.74 10.72
N ILE A 487 -9.74 -36.80 10.05
CA ILE A 487 -10.19 -37.93 9.25
C ILE A 487 -10.04 -37.58 7.77
N ALA A 488 -9.50 -38.50 6.98
CA ALA A 488 -9.34 -38.28 5.54
C ALA A 488 -10.63 -37.78 4.87
N ASN A 489 -10.52 -36.73 4.07
CA ASN A 489 -11.60 -36.05 3.34
C ASN A 489 -12.65 -35.34 4.23
N ASP A 490 -12.24 -34.83 5.39
CA ASP A 490 -13.11 -34.02 6.26
C ASP A 490 -12.99 -32.50 6.01
N GLY A 491 -12.11 -32.11 5.06
CA GLY A 491 -11.87 -30.73 4.67
C GLY A 491 -10.81 -30.02 5.52
N ILE A 492 -10.16 -30.73 6.43
CA ILE A 492 -9.02 -30.22 7.21
C ILE A 492 -7.74 -30.68 6.55
N PHE A 493 -6.97 -29.73 6.05
CA PHE A 493 -5.67 -29.99 5.42
C PHE A 493 -4.54 -29.72 6.42
N GLY A 494 -3.56 -30.62 6.48
CA GLY A 494 -2.43 -30.55 7.38
C GLY A 494 -1.07 -30.61 6.66
N ALA A 495 -0.08 -29.91 7.21
CA ALA A 495 1.33 -30.07 6.84
C ALA A 495 2.22 -30.01 8.08
N SER A 496 3.15 -30.95 8.19
CA SER A 496 4.10 -31.02 9.30
C SER A 496 5.43 -30.42 8.90
N ILE A 497 6.00 -29.59 9.78
CA ILE A 497 7.29 -28.91 9.62
C ILE A 497 8.11 -28.99 10.90
N ILE A 498 9.44 -28.86 10.78
CA ILE A 498 10.34 -28.68 11.92
C ILE A 498 11.02 -27.32 11.75
N PRO A 499 10.52 -26.28 12.44
CA PRO A 499 11.06 -24.94 12.31
C PRO A 499 12.36 -24.80 13.12
N ASP A 500 13.41 -24.26 12.50
CA ASP A 500 14.66 -23.92 13.16
C ASP A 500 14.75 -22.42 13.44
N ALA A 501 13.70 -21.89 14.11
CA ALA A 501 13.60 -20.49 14.47
C ALA A 501 12.63 -20.32 15.64
N LYS A 502 12.70 -19.19 16.33
CA LYS A 502 11.78 -18.87 17.45
C LYS A 502 10.38 -18.41 17.01
N LYS A 503 10.21 -18.16 15.72
CA LYS A 503 8.93 -17.82 15.09
C LYS A 503 8.82 -18.48 13.73
N VAL A 504 7.61 -18.75 13.31
CA VAL A 504 7.28 -19.16 11.94
C VAL A 504 6.40 -18.11 11.30
N GLN A 505 6.84 -17.57 10.18
CA GLN A 505 6.03 -16.77 9.28
C GLN A 505 5.49 -17.71 8.21
N TYR A 506 4.17 -17.73 7.98
CA TYR A 506 3.59 -18.67 7.04
C TYR A 506 2.38 -18.07 6.30
N TYR A 507 2.08 -18.64 5.17
CA TYR A 507 0.84 -18.45 4.44
C TYR A 507 0.31 -19.79 3.92
N ILE A 508 -0.96 -19.82 3.54
CA ILE A 508 -1.57 -20.95 2.87
C ILE A 508 -2.06 -20.50 1.50
N TYR A 509 -1.76 -21.27 0.48
CA TYR A 509 -2.31 -21.13 -0.86
C TYR A 509 -3.16 -22.35 -1.19
N ALA A 510 -4.40 -22.12 -1.65
CA ALA A 510 -5.30 -23.19 -2.11
C ALA A 510 -5.82 -22.86 -3.51
N GLU A 511 -5.91 -23.89 -4.36
CA GLU A 511 -6.38 -23.72 -5.73
C GLU A 511 -7.27 -24.87 -6.19
N ASN A 512 -8.08 -24.57 -7.18
CA ASN A 512 -8.73 -25.54 -8.05
C ASN A 512 -8.24 -25.35 -9.50
N ASN A 513 -8.87 -25.99 -10.46
CA ASN A 513 -8.46 -25.89 -11.86
C ASN A 513 -8.61 -24.48 -12.46
N GLU A 514 -9.47 -23.62 -11.88
CA GLU A 514 -9.85 -22.32 -12.43
C GLU A 514 -9.28 -21.14 -11.62
N ALA A 515 -9.22 -21.26 -10.31
CA ALA A 515 -8.84 -20.15 -9.43
C ALA A 515 -7.98 -20.60 -8.24
N GLY A 516 -7.17 -19.66 -7.72
CA GLY A 516 -6.43 -19.81 -6.50
C GLY A 516 -6.72 -18.68 -5.51
N ILE A 517 -6.38 -18.91 -4.25
CA ILE A 517 -6.53 -17.95 -3.16
C ILE A 517 -5.38 -18.10 -2.15
N PHE A 518 -4.99 -16.98 -1.55
CA PHE A 518 -4.00 -16.94 -0.47
C PHE A 518 -4.66 -16.61 0.87
N SER A 519 -4.06 -17.08 1.95
CA SER A 519 -4.33 -16.63 3.31
C SER A 519 -3.01 -16.37 4.05
N PRO A 520 -2.65 -15.11 4.38
CA PRO A 520 -3.38 -13.89 4.05
C PRO A 520 -3.37 -13.61 2.54
N GLN A 521 -4.31 -12.78 2.06
CA GLN A 521 -4.49 -12.54 0.62
C GLN A 521 -3.30 -11.86 -0.06
N ARG A 522 -2.50 -11.11 0.71
CA ARG A 522 -1.30 -10.39 0.22
C ARG A 522 0.00 -11.19 0.38
N ALA A 523 -0.07 -12.52 0.55
CA ALA A 523 1.13 -13.35 0.60
C ALA A 523 1.90 -13.26 -0.75
N GLU A 524 3.21 -13.34 -0.75
CA GLU A 524 4.16 -13.59 0.36
C GLU A 524 4.58 -12.29 1.10
N HIS A 525 4.08 -11.13 0.64
CA HIS A 525 4.36 -9.83 1.27
C HIS A 525 3.77 -9.77 2.69
N GLU A 526 2.57 -10.30 2.86
CA GLU A 526 1.89 -10.49 4.15
C GLU A 526 1.89 -11.97 4.54
N TYR A 527 1.95 -12.26 5.83
CA TYR A 527 2.03 -13.62 6.35
C TYR A 527 1.45 -13.71 7.76
N HIS A 528 1.03 -14.90 8.13
CA HIS A 528 0.69 -15.22 9.52
C HIS A 528 1.96 -15.43 10.32
N ILE A 529 1.93 -15.10 11.62
CA ILE A 529 3.05 -15.26 12.54
C ILE A 529 2.64 -16.24 13.63
N LEU A 530 3.52 -17.22 13.88
CA LEU A 530 3.42 -18.15 14.99
C LEU A 530 4.71 -18.03 15.80
N LEU A 531 4.59 -17.70 17.07
CA LEU A 531 5.71 -17.71 18.00
C LEU A 531 5.85 -19.12 18.62
N LEU A 532 7.05 -19.65 18.62
CA LEU A 532 7.34 -21.01 19.08
C LEU A 532 7.74 -21.07 20.56
N GLU A 533 8.27 -19.97 21.08
CA GLU A 533 8.58 -19.82 22.48
C GLU A 533 7.95 -18.53 23.00
N SER A 534 7.50 -18.54 24.27
CA SER A 534 7.11 -17.29 24.91
C SER A 534 8.35 -16.39 24.97
N ASN A 535 8.33 -15.28 24.24
CA ASN A 535 9.37 -14.26 24.30
C ASN A 535 8.74 -13.00 24.90
N PRO A 536 8.64 -12.94 26.25
CA PRO A 536 7.94 -11.85 26.90
C PRO A 536 8.54 -10.50 26.48
N PRO A 537 7.72 -9.47 26.39
CA PRO A 537 8.20 -8.14 26.07
C PRO A 537 9.13 -7.61 27.16
N LEU A 538 10.13 -6.86 26.77
CA LEU A 538 10.94 -6.05 27.66
C LEU A 538 10.24 -4.71 27.92
N LYS A 539 10.58 -4.08 29.04
CA LYS A 539 10.05 -2.74 29.36
C LYS A 539 10.28 -1.75 28.22
N GLY A 540 9.21 -1.10 27.78
CA GLY A 540 9.22 -0.10 26.71
C GLY A 540 9.17 -0.68 25.28
N GLU A 541 9.25 -2.00 25.07
CA GLU A 541 9.05 -2.59 23.75
C GLU A 541 7.58 -2.59 23.33
N ILE A 542 6.68 -2.79 24.30
CA ILE A 542 5.24 -2.58 24.12
C ILE A 542 4.84 -1.44 25.05
N VAL A 543 4.12 -0.50 24.49
CA VAL A 543 3.62 0.66 25.23
C VAL A 543 2.12 0.82 25.01
N ILE A 544 1.43 1.33 26.04
CA ILE A 544 0.09 1.88 25.89
C ILE A 544 0.26 3.14 25.04
N ASN A 545 -0.30 3.15 23.84
CA ASN A 545 -0.06 4.19 22.85
C ASN A 545 -1.18 5.23 22.81
N GLU A 546 -2.43 4.77 22.85
CA GLU A 546 -3.62 5.59 22.78
C GLU A 546 -4.75 4.92 23.55
N LEU A 547 -5.66 5.69 24.09
CA LEU A 547 -6.90 5.19 24.71
C LEU A 547 -8.06 6.15 24.44
N LEU A 548 -9.27 5.60 24.43
CA LEU A 548 -10.50 6.37 24.34
C LEU A 548 -11.47 5.86 25.43
N ALA A 549 -11.74 6.70 26.42
CA ALA A 549 -12.54 6.36 27.60
C ALA A 549 -13.90 7.09 27.65
N ASP A 550 -14.48 7.41 26.53
CA ASP A 550 -15.84 7.90 26.31
C ASP A 550 -16.15 7.88 24.82
N ASN A 551 -16.31 6.69 24.27
CA ASN A 551 -16.58 6.46 22.85
C ASN A 551 -18.08 6.47 22.57
N VAL A 552 -18.61 7.53 21.95
CA VAL A 552 -20.04 7.68 21.67
C VAL A 552 -20.34 7.58 20.18
N ALA A 553 -19.49 8.17 19.34
CA ALA A 553 -19.64 8.22 17.88
C ALA A 553 -18.33 7.90 17.14
N GLY A 554 -17.29 7.46 17.85
CA GLY A 554 -16.01 7.08 17.30
C GLY A 554 -16.03 5.72 16.59
N THR A 555 -14.89 5.03 16.57
CA THR A 555 -14.80 3.69 15.97
C THR A 555 -15.64 2.70 16.76
N ALA A 556 -16.48 1.93 16.07
CA ALA A 556 -17.27 0.85 16.65
C ALA A 556 -16.54 -0.51 16.52
N ASN A 557 -16.84 -1.44 17.41
CA ASN A 557 -16.41 -2.83 17.32
C ASN A 557 -17.17 -3.59 16.20
N ASN A 558 -16.86 -4.85 15.99
CA ASN A 558 -17.48 -5.69 14.95
C ASN A 558 -18.99 -5.87 15.11
N ASN A 559 -19.52 -5.67 16.30
CA ASN A 559 -20.95 -5.74 16.59
C ASN A 559 -21.67 -4.40 16.33
N GLY A 560 -20.91 -3.34 16.02
CA GLY A 560 -21.43 -1.99 15.81
C GLY A 560 -21.58 -1.19 17.11
N ASP A 561 -21.04 -1.69 18.25
CA ASP A 561 -21.07 -0.98 19.52
C ASP A 561 -19.89 -0.01 19.62
N HIS A 562 -20.15 1.20 20.11
CA HIS A 562 -19.13 2.20 20.43
C HIS A 562 -18.65 1.98 21.86
N GLU A 563 -17.67 1.11 22.02
CA GLU A 563 -17.08 0.79 23.33
C GLU A 563 -15.75 1.50 23.51
N ASP A 564 -15.34 1.71 24.75
CA ASP A 564 -14.01 2.25 25.06
C ASP A 564 -12.91 1.29 24.59
N TRP A 565 -11.74 1.81 24.26
CA TRP A 565 -10.65 0.99 23.75
C TRP A 565 -9.27 1.48 24.20
N ILE A 566 -8.31 0.56 24.17
CA ILE A 566 -6.90 0.78 24.48
C ILE A 566 -6.10 0.26 23.30
N GLU A 567 -5.19 1.09 22.78
CA GLU A 567 -4.24 0.73 21.74
C GLU A 567 -2.86 0.51 22.33
N PHE A 568 -2.26 -0.60 21.94
CA PHE A 568 -0.86 -0.94 22.22
C PHE A 568 -0.04 -0.78 20.97
N TYR A 569 1.18 -0.30 21.13
CA TYR A 569 2.13 -0.13 20.03
C TYR A 569 3.44 -0.87 20.34
N ASN A 570 3.94 -1.61 19.36
CA ASN A 570 5.24 -2.28 19.45
C ASN A 570 6.34 -1.33 18.97
N THR A 571 7.12 -0.79 19.89
CA THR A 571 8.23 0.13 19.60
C THR A 571 9.46 -0.60 19.08
N SER A 572 9.51 -1.94 19.19
CA SER A 572 10.69 -2.76 18.87
C SER A 572 10.77 -3.11 17.36
N SER A 573 11.89 -3.71 16.96
CA SER A 573 12.08 -4.26 15.63
C SER A 573 11.74 -5.75 15.51
N ARG A 574 11.13 -6.35 16.55
CA ARG A 574 10.69 -7.75 16.58
C ARG A 574 9.18 -7.85 16.76
N ASP A 575 8.61 -8.93 16.30
CA ASP A 575 7.23 -9.27 16.64
C ASP A 575 7.14 -9.73 18.09
N ILE A 576 6.10 -9.31 18.81
CA ILE A 576 5.93 -9.59 20.24
C ILE A 576 4.55 -10.20 20.46
N ASN A 577 4.54 -11.34 21.15
CA ASN A 577 3.31 -11.94 21.65
C ASN A 577 3.06 -11.46 23.09
N LEU A 578 1.89 -10.86 23.34
CA LEU A 578 1.43 -10.47 24.66
C LEU A 578 0.67 -11.58 25.38
N ALA A 579 0.56 -12.78 24.79
CA ALA A 579 -0.07 -13.91 25.47
C ALA A 579 0.45 -14.02 26.91
N ASP A 580 -0.47 -14.17 27.83
CA ASP A 580 -0.19 -14.28 29.25
C ASP A 580 0.45 -13.05 29.95
N CYS A 581 0.67 -11.94 29.21
CA CYS A 581 0.89 -10.63 29.84
C CYS A 581 -0.42 -10.13 30.45
N TYR A 582 -0.31 -9.22 31.41
CA TYR A 582 -1.46 -8.75 32.16
C TYR A 582 -1.71 -7.26 31.99
N LEU A 583 -2.99 -6.91 31.87
CA LEU A 583 -3.45 -5.52 31.88
C LEU A 583 -4.37 -5.31 33.10
N THR A 584 -4.19 -4.20 33.80
CA THR A 584 -5.02 -3.89 34.99
C THR A 584 -5.19 -2.37 35.12
N ASP A 585 -6.33 -2.00 35.70
CA ASP A 585 -6.66 -0.67 36.23
C ASP A 585 -6.51 -0.60 37.75
N ASP A 586 -6.12 -1.72 38.42
CA ASP A 586 -5.98 -1.83 39.87
C ASP A 586 -4.61 -2.41 40.26
N LEU A 587 -3.77 -1.59 40.90
CA LEU A 587 -2.44 -1.99 41.37
C LEU A 587 -2.45 -3.15 42.37
N ASN A 588 -3.58 -3.38 43.06
CA ASN A 588 -3.73 -4.50 44.01
C ASN A 588 -4.09 -5.82 43.31
N GLN A 589 -4.48 -5.75 42.01
CA GLN A 589 -4.85 -6.89 41.22
C GLN A 589 -4.05 -6.89 39.89
N LYS A 590 -2.74 -7.06 39.96
CA LYS A 590 -1.81 -6.98 38.83
C LYS A 590 -2.13 -7.96 37.69
N SER A 591 -2.77 -9.08 37.99
CA SER A 591 -3.20 -10.12 37.04
C SER A 591 -4.71 -10.08 36.75
N LYS A 592 -5.35 -8.90 36.82
CA LYS A 592 -6.80 -8.74 36.67
C LYS A 592 -7.33 -9.27 35.32
N TRP A 593 -6.61 -9.02 34.26
CA TRP A 593 -6.93 -9.54 32.95
C TRP A 593 -5.65 -9.93 32.20
N ASN A 594 -5.65 -11.05 31.50
CA ASN A 594 -4.55 -11.53 30.70
C ASN A 594 -4.87 -11.50 29.22
N PHE A 595 -3.89 -11.15 28.40
CA PHE A 595 -4.01 -11.17 26.96
C PHE A 595 -4.21 -12.61 26.45
N PRO A 596 -5.16 -12.85 25.51
CA PRO A 596 -5.36 -14.15 24.91
C PRO A 596 -4.15 -14.59 24.06
N SER A 597 -4.05 -15.89 23.77
CA SER A 597 -2.89 -16.50 23.07
C SER A 597 -2.56 -15.92 21.69
N GLN A 598 -3.52 -15.22 21.09
CA GLN A 598 -3.36 -14.66 19.71
C GLN A 598 -2.91 -13.19 19.70
N SER A 599 -2.57 -12.61 20.85
CA SER A 599 -2.23 -11.19 21.00
C SER A 599 -0.81 -10.88 20.52
N VAL A 600 -0.57 -11.08 19.22
CA VAL A 600 0.73 -10.80 18.59
C VAL A 600 0.71 -9.39 17.98
N ILE A 601 1.66 -8.56 18.39
CA ILE A 601 1.90 -7.24 17.81
C ILE A 601 3.16 -7.31 16.95
N ARG A 602 3.02 -7.10 15.66
CA ARG A 602 4.16 -7.04 14.73
C ARG A 602 5.11 -5.91 15.10
N SER A 603 6.35 -6.01 14.64
CA SER A 603 7.31 -4.89 14.71
C SER A 603 6.67 -3.61 14.19
N LYS A 604 6.66 -2.55 15.02
CA LYS A 604 6.03 -1.25 14.70
C LYS A 604 4.52 -1.31 14.41
N GLY A 605 3.86 -2.39 14.81
CA GLY A 605 2.41 -2.58 14.66
C GLY A 605 1.62 -2.19 15.91
N TYR A 606 0.30 -2.28 15.80
CA TYR A 606 -0.67 -1.93 16.81
C TYR A 606 -1.52 -3.13 17.22
N LEU A 607 -2.14 -3.05 18.40
CA LEU A 607 -3.15 -3.98 18.88
C LEU A 607 -4.20 -3.20 19.63
N ILE A 608 -5.47 -3.44 19.28
CA ILE A 608 -6.61 -2.84 19.97
C ILE A 608 -7.18 -3.84 21.00
N VAL A 609 -7.48 -3.33 22.16
CA VAL A 609 -8.24 -4.03 23.21
C VAL A 609 -9.47 -3.20 23.54
N TRP A 610 -10.65 -3.76 23.31
CA TRP A 610 -11.91 -3.15 23.72
C TRP A 610 -12.07 -3.26 25.26
N ALA A 611 -12.30 -2.14 25.90
CA ALA A 611 -12.38 -2.06 27.36
C ALA A 611 -13.86 -1.96 27.78
N ASP A 612 -14.61 -3.05 27.63
CA ASP A 612 -16.05 -3.10 27.80
C ASP A 612 -16.55 -4.15 28.79
N GLY A 613 -15.64 -4.96 29.35
CA GLY A 613 -15.98 -6.02 30.28
C GLY A 613 -16.73 -7.20 29.68
N LYS A 614 -16.73 -7.30 28.34
CA LYS A 614 -17.40 -8.39 27.59
C LYS A 614 -16.41 -9.49 27.21
N SER A 615 -16.89 -10.51 26.54
CA SER A 615 -16.11 -11.57 25.91
C SER A 615 -16.64 -11.80 24.50
N ASP A 616 -15.79 -11.64 23.51
CA ASP A 616 -16.10 -11.91 22.10
C ASP A 616 -14.96 -12.75 21.51
N PRO A 617 -15.24 -13.83 20.78
CA PRO A 617 -14.22 -14.67 20.18
C PRO A 617 -13.55 -14.05 18.93
N THR A 618 -14.09 -12.96 18.40
CA THR A 618 -13.63 -12.33 17.16
C THR A 618 -12.73 -11.13 17.38
N GLU A 619 -12.77 -10.52 18.57
CA GLU A 619 -11.97 -9.35 18.97
C GLU A 619 -11.38 -9.55 20.37
N ILE A 620 -10.47 -8.67 20.76
CA ILE A 620 -9.86 -8.73 22.10
C ILE A 620 -10.58 -7.75 23.01
N HIS A 621 -11.16 -8.27 24.10
CA HIS A 621 -11.92 -7.52 25.08
C HIS A 621 -11.31 -7.69 26.46
N SER A 622 -11.10 -6.60 27.20
CA SER A 622 -10.67 -6.67 28.59
C SER A 622 -11.85 -6.96 29.51
N SER A 623 -11.55 -7.50 30.71
CA SER A 623 -12.55 -7.81 31.75
C SER A 623 -13.04 -6.57 32.50
N PHE A 624 -12.59 -5.37 32.15
CA PHE A 624 -12.93 -4.10 32.80
C PHE A 624 -13.21 -3.00 31.78
N LYS A 625 -13.82 -1.90 32.22
CA LYS A 625 -14.13 -0.72 31.44
C LYS A 625 -13.21 0.42 31.80
N LEU A 626 -13.05 1.41 30.92
CA LEU A 626 -12.37 2.64 31.26
C LEU A 626 -13.30 3.62 31.96
N SER A 627 -12.73 4.48 32.79
CA SER A 627 -13.47 5.54 33.47
C SER A 627 -13.26 6.88 32.76
N LYS A 628 -14.33 7.49 32.26
CA LYS A 628 -14.32 8.85 31.73
C LYS A 628 -13.72 9.88 32.69
N SER A 629 -13.92 9.70 34.01
CA SER A 629 -13.38 10.63 35.02
C SER A 629 -11.89 10.49 35.28
N GLY A 630 -11.27 9.48 34.69
CA GLY A 630 -9.83 9.20 34.80
C GLY A 630 -9.51 8.04 35.71
N GLU A 631 -8.40 7.39 35.44
CA GLU A 631 -7.83 6.27 36.17
C GLU A 631 -6.38 5.99 35.73
N SER A 632 -5.84 4.87 36.17
CA SER A 632 -4.50 4.43 35.75
C SER A 632 -4.55 3.03 35.18
N LEU A 633 -3.82 2.80 34.08
CA LEU A 633 -3.63 1.49 33.47
C LEU A 633 -2.19 1.03 33.63
N PHE A 634 -2.00 -0.27 33.87
CA PHE A 634 -0.69 -0.88 34.04
C PHE A 634 -0.59 -2.14 33.20
N LEU A 635 0.44 -2.22 32.38
CA LEU A 635 0.79 -3.38 31.58
C LEU A 635 1.93 -4.14 32.26
N TYR A 636 1.68 -5.39 32.66
CA TYR A 636 2.67 -6.27 33.28
C TYR A 636 3.08 -7.41 32.35
N SER A 637 4.32 -7.88 32.51
CA SER A 637 4.84 -9.07 31.84
C SER A 637 4.15 -10.35 32.33
N THR A 638 4.46 -11.49 31.73
CA THR A 638 3.94 -12.81 32.05
C THR A 638 4.20 -13.25 33.51
N ASP A 639 5.17 -12.64 34.16
CA ASP A 639 5.48 -12.86 35.58
C ASP A 639 4.56 -12.09 36.56
N SER A 640 3.63 -11.29 36.05
CA SER A 640 2.71 -10.40 36.80
C SER A 640 3.40 -9.41 37.78
N THR A 641 4.72 -9.25 37.68
CA THR A 641 5.53 -8.40 38.59
C THR A 641 6.33 -7.34 37.81
N THR A 642 6.84 -7.65 36.64
CA THR A 642 7.61 -6.73 35.81
C THR A 642 6.68 -5.77 35.08
N LEU A 643 6.70 -4.50 35.50
CA LEU A 643 5.93 -3.44 34.84
C LEU A 643 6.58 -3.07 33.50
N LEU A 644 5.84 -3.27 32.42
CA LEU A 644 6.27 -2.98 31.06
C LEU A 644 6.00 -1.52 30.67
N ASP A 645 4.78 -1.05 30.95
CA ASP A 645 4.35 0.34 30.70
C ASP A 645 3.15 0.70 31.58
N ASN A 646 2.88 1.98 31.73
CA ASN A 646 1.70 2.47 32.42
C ASN A 646 1.29 3.86 31.91
N VAL A 647 0.03 4.20 32.13
CA VAL A 647 -0.52 5.53 31.90
C VAL A 647 -1.48 5.89 33.04
N SER A 648 -1.46 7.14 33.45
CA SER A 648 -2.49 7.72 34.31
C SER A 648 -3.14 8.88 33.56
N PHE A 649 -4.44 8.92 33.54
CA PHE A 649 -5.19 9.95 32.85
C PHE A 649 -6.31 10.50 33.75
N GLY A 650 -6.63 11.77 33.56
CA GLY A 650 -7.75 12.44 34.23
C GLY A 650 -8.99 12.45 33.36
N GLN A 651 -9.88 13.41 33.61
CA GLN A 651 -11.14 13.56 32.87
C GLN A 651 -10.94 13.58 31.36
N GLN A 652 -11.65 12.70 30.66
CA GLN A 652 -11.63 12.59 29.19
C GLN A 652 -12.83 13.31 28.56
N ASP A 653 -12.63 13.75 27.31
CA ASP A 653 -13.69 14.37 26.50
C ASP A 653 -14.30 13.30 25.59
N THR A 654 -15.58 13.43 25.29
CA THR A 654 -16.29 12.49 24.38
C THR A 654 -15.66 12.47 23.01
N ASP A 655 -15.38 11.28 22.49
CA ASP A 655 -14.78 11.01 21.18
C ASP A 655 -13.40 11.68 20.92
N ILE A 656 -12.72 12.07 22.01
CA ILE A 656 -11.34 12.58 21.98
C ILE A 656 -10.46 11.57 22.69
N SER A 657 -9.48 11.07 21.98
CA SER A 657 -8.52 10.10 22.55
C SER A 657 -7.41 10.76 23.37
N TYR A 658 -6.71 9.96 24.15
CA TYR A 658 -5.55 10.36 24.92
C TYR A 658 -4.38 9.44 24.53
N GLY A 659 -3.42 9.98 23.80
CA GLY A 659 -2.36 9.18 23.17
C GLY A 659 -0.98 9.80 23.25
N ARG A 660 0.04 8.98 23.02
CA ARG A 660 1.45 9.39 22.99
C ARG A 660 1.78 10.17 21.71
N TYR A 661 2.34 11.36 21.86
CA TYR A 661 2.87 12.10 20.72
C TYR A 661 4.29 12.63 21.01
N PRO A 662 5.27 12.24 20.18
CA PRO A 662 5.24 11.30 19.05
C PRO A 662 4.84 9.87 19.43
N ASN A 663 4.32 9.14 18.42
CA ASN A 663 3.84 7.77 18.50
C ASN A 663 4.82 6.85 19.27
N GLY A 664 4.33 6.12 20.26
CA GLY A 664 5.09 5.14 21.04
C GLY A 664 6.11 5.71 22.03
N THR A 665 6.54 6.97 21.93
CA THR A 665 7.64 7.53 22.72
C THR A 665 7.32 8.84 23.41
N GLY A 666 6.31 9.55 22.92
CA GLY A 666 5.96 10.88 23.43
C GLY A 666 5.19 10.88 24.75
N ALA A 667 5.00 12.08 25.27
CA ALA A 667 4.08 12.29 26.38
C ALA A 667 2.62 12.11 25.90
N PHE A 668 1.75 11.69 26.78
CA PHE A 668 0.33 11.60 26.48
C PHE A 668 -0.31 12.99 26.38
N THR A 669 -1.16 13.15 25.38
CA THR A 669 -1.94 14.38 25.14
C THR A 669 -3.30 14.04 24.55
N LYS A 670 -4.28 14.93 24.70
CA LYS A 670 -5.56 14.81 24.01
C LYS A 670 -5.37 15.03 22.53
N MET A 671 -5.95 14.16 21.72
CA MET A 671 -5.85 14.20 20.27
C MET A 671 -7.09 13.62 19.60
N PRO A 672 -7.33 13.89 18.32
CA PRO A 672 -8.30 13.13 17.54
C PRO A 672 -7.92 11.66 17.55
N MET A 673 -8.92 10.77 17.63
CA MET A 673 -8.66 9.34 17.61
C MET A 673 -7.92 8.90 16.35
N THR A 674 -6.86 8.08 16.55
CA THR A 674 -6.04 7.54 15.48
C THR A 674 -6.06 6.01 15.46
N PHE A 675 -7.19 5.44 15.82
CA PHE A 675 -7.45 4.02 15.98
C PHE A 675 -6.68 3.12 14.99
N ASN A 676 -5.86 2.22 15.51
CA ASN A 676 -5.03 1.27 14.77
C ASN A 676 -4.08 1.94 13.75
N SER A 677 -3.58 3.13 14.09
CA SER A 677 -2.70 3.91 13.23
C SER A 677 -1.76 4.83 14.01
N MET A 678 -0.84 5.50 13.32
CA MET A 678 0.11 6.42 13.94
C MET A 678 -0.60 7.63 14.57
N ASN A 679 -0.31 7.91 15.83
CA ASN A 679 -0.83 9.06 16.54
C ASN A 679 -0.48 10.38 15.84
N SER A 680 -1.48 11.24 15.64
CA SER A 680 -1.35 12.53 14.95
C SER A 680 -2.13 13.62 15.69
N LEU A 681 -1.50 14.78 15.86
CA LEU A 681 -2.19 15.97 16.41
C LEU A 681 -2.95 16.76 15.35
N THR A 682 -2.72 16.47 14.10
CA THR A 682 -3.42 17.13 13.01
C THR A 682 -4.69 16.38 12.67
N VAL A 683 -5.82 16.94 13.08
CA VAL A 683 -7.05 16.70 12.33
C VAL A 683 -6.81 17.30 10.94
N SER A 684 -6.98 16.52 9.88
CA SER A 684 -7.41 17.13 8.63
C SER A 684 -8.78 17.73 8.91
N ILE A 685 -8.82 18.97 9.33
CA ILE A 685 -10.07 19.70 9.50
C ILE A 685 -10.64 19.87 8.10
N ILE A 686 -11.51 18.95 7.70
CA ILE A 686 -12.70 19.40 7.01
C ILE A 686 -13.43 20.18 8.10
N ASP A 687 -13.42 21.51 7.99
CA ASP A 687 -14.20 22.38 8.84
C ASP A 687 -15.68 22.09 8.53
N ILE A 688 -16.19 21.02 9.14
CA ILE A 688 -17.62 20.74 9.20
C ILE A 688 -18.09 21.46 10.47
N ASN A 689 -18.34 22.74 10.31
CA ASN A 689 -19.18 23.46 11.23
C ASN A 689 -20.60 22.86 11.13
N THR A 690 -20.84 21.73 11.77
CA THR A 690 -22.17 21.14 11.81
C THR A 690 -22.62 20.89 13.25
N ASN A 691 -23.22 21.95 13.80
CA ASN A 691 -24.37 21.81 14.67
C ASN A 691 -25.63 21.41 13.83
N GLU A 692 -25.44 20.80 12.66
CA GLU A 692 -26.56 20.45 11.77
C GLU A 692 -26.93 18.98 12.06
N VAL A 693 -28.07 18.78 12.69
CA VAL A 693 -28.63 17.47 12.97
C VAL A 693 -29.66 17.18 11.88
N ILE A 694 -29.44 16.09 11.13
CA ILE A 694 -30.34 15.66 10.06
C ILE A 694 -30.95 14.31 10.42
N HIS A 695 -32.26 14.21 10.33
CA HIS A 695 -33.02 12.98 10.58
C HIS A 695 -33.64 12.44 9.30
N PHE A 696 -33.61 11.12 9.16
CA PHE A 696 -34.16 10.40 8.02
C PHE A 696 -35.19 9.39 8.52
N TYR A 697 -36.48 9.61 8.18
CA TYR A 697 -37.55 8.72 8.63
C TYR A 697 -38.72 8.59 7.64
N PRO A 698 -39.41 7.43 7.61
CA PRO A 698 -39.00 6.18 8.23
C PRO A 698 -37.76 5.57 7.55
N ASN A 699 -36.91 4.93 8.30
CA ASN A 699 -35.78 4.14 7.76
C ASN A 699 -35.76 2.77 8.48
N PRO A 700 -36.14 1.65 7.81
CA PRO A 700 -36.42 1.50 6.37
C PRO A 700 -37.67 2.24 5.87
N THR A 701 -37.62 2.61 4.59
CA THR A 701 -38.73 3.29 3.89
C THR A 701 -39.17 2.52 2.65
N GLY A 702 -40.48 2.50 2.37
CA GLY A 702 -41.02 1.85 1.17
C GLY A 702 -41.60 2.81 0.12
N ASN A 703 -42.01 3.99 0.52
CA ASN A 703 -42.68 4.92 -0.38
C ASN A 703 -42.05 6.32 -0.36
N VAL A 704 -42.00 6.95 0.81
CA VAL A 704 -41.51 8.30 0.99
C VAL A 704 -40.57 8.34 2.18
N LEU A 705 -39.39 8.91 2.01
CA LEU A 705 -38.44 9.22 3.06
C LEU A 705 -38.53 10.70 3.39
N THR A 706 -38.80 11.02 4.64
CA THR A 706 -38.70 12.40 5.13
C THR A 706 -37.30 12.69 5.62
N ILE A 707 -36.74 13.78 5.13
CA ILE A 707 -35.46 14.35 5.54
C ILE A 707 -35.73 15.60 6.31
N GLU A 708 -35.33 15.68 7.56
CA GLU A 708 -35.56 16.83 8.44
C GLU A 708 -34.25 17.31 9.04
N SER A 709 -33.98 18.61 9.00
CA SER A 709 -32.75 19.20 9.54
C SER A 709 -33.09 20.40 10.43
N ASN A 710 -32.27 20.62 11.45
CA ASN A 710 -32.35 21.84 12.27
C ASN A 710 -31.92 23.08 11.50
N SER A 711 -31.21 22.98 10.39
CA SER A 711 -30.81 24.05 9.46
C SER A 711 -31.54 23.91 8.12
N ALA A 712 -31.69 25.01 7.40
CA ALA A 712 -32.29 24.98 6.07
C ALA A 712 -31.31 24.39 5.05
N PHE A 713 -31.82 23.52 4.15
CA PHE A 713 -31.08 22.91 3.06
C PHE A 713 -31.85 23.02 1.75
N ASN A 714 -31.16 22.93 0.62
CA ASN A 714 -31.78 23.12 -0.70
C ASN A 714 -31.37 22.09 -1.73
N LYS A 715 -30.53 21.13 -1.34
CA LYS A 715 -30.03 20.10 -2.27
C LYS A 715 -29.86 18.75 -1.57
N ILE A 716 -30.29 17.70 -2.24
CA ILE A 716 -29.97 16.32 -1.86
C ILE A 716 -29.41 15.57 -3.05
N LYS A 717 -28.58 14.59 -2.77
CA LYS A 717 -28.10 13.59 -3.72
C LYS A 717 -28.28 12.22 -3.13
N VAL A 718 -28.74 11.28 -3.94
CA VAL A 718 -28.92 9.88 -3.56
C VAL A 718 -27.98 9.02 -4.38
N TYR A 719 -27.30 8.12 -3.72
CA TYR A 719 -26.37 7.18 -4.34
C TYR A 719 -26.79 5.75 -4.00
N ASP A 720 -26.60 4.83 -4.93
CA ASP A 720 -26.73 3.39 -4.65
C ASP A 720 -25.54 2.85 -3.85
N ILE A 721 -25.58 1.58 -3.49
CA ILE A 721 -24.52 0.90 -2.73
C ILE A 721 -23.16 0.88 -3.45
N LEU A 722 -23.14 1.09 -4.77
CA LEU A 722 -21.93 1.16 -5.58
C LEU A 722 -21.40 2.61 -5.73
N GLY A 723 -22.05 3.57 -5.06
CA GLY A 723 -21.70 5.00 -5.16
C GLY A 723 -22.16 5.68 -6.44
N LYS A 724 -23.00 5.02 -7.27
CA LYS A 724 -23.57 5.64 -8.46
C LYS A 724 -24.67 6.61 -8.05
N LEU A 725 -24.64 7.82 -8.59
CA LEU A 725 -25.68 8.81 -8.38
C LEU A 725 -27.01 8.33 -9.00
N VAL A 726 -28.00 8.15 -8.15
CA VAL A 726 -29.36 7.69 -8.51
C VAL A 726 -30.26 8.90 -8.78
N GLU A 727 -30.20 9.90 -7.89
CA GLU A 727 -31.03 11.09 -7.98
C GLU A 727 -30.31 12.32 -7.44
N THR A 728 -30.66 13.49 -7.97
CA THR A 728 -30.31 14.80 -7.41
C THR A 728 -31.57 15.65 -7.40
N ALA A 729 -31.98 16.15 -6.25
CA ALA A 729 -33.03 17.15 -6.12
C ALA A 729 -32.43 18.47 -5.63
N GLN A 730 -32.81 19.55 -6.29
CA GLN A 730 -32.54 20.94 -5.88
C GLN A 730 -33.85 21.69 -5.78
N PHE A 731 -34.07 22.36 -4.66
CA PHE A 731 -35.34 22.96 -4.30
C PHE A 731 -35.13 24.28 -3.53
N GLN A 732 -36.20 25.01 -3.26
CA GLN A 732 -36.14 26.19 -2.41
C GLN A 732 -35.73 25.78 -0.97
N GLU A 733 -34.91 26.57 -0.32
CA GLU A 733 -34.44 26.29 1.04
C GLU A 733 -35.59 25.89 1.97
N SER A 734 -35.46 24.74 2.61
CA SER A 734 -36.41 24.15 3.53
C SER A 734 -35.69 23.40 4.65
N LYS A 735 -36.37 23.27 5.80
CA LYS A 735 -35.88 22.38 6.87
C LYS A 735 -36.37 20.95 6.72
N THR A 736 -37.25 20.69 5.77
CA THR A 736 -37.79 19.35 5.50
C THR A 736 -37.89 19.13 4.01
N TYR A 737 -37.62 17.89 3.58
CA TYR A 737 -37.85 17.45 2.21
C TYR A 737 -38.40 16.03 2.21
N GLN A 738 -39.35 15.73 1.31
CA GLN A 738 -39.88 14.38 1.12
C GLN A 738 -39.36 13.81 -0.19
N LEU A 739 -38.55 12.76 -0.06
CA LEU A 739 -37.98 12.01 -1.18
C LEU A 739 -38.92 10.83 -1.50
N ASP A 740 -39.45 10.77 -2.73
CA ASP A 740 -40.23 9.64 -3.22
C ASP A 740 -39.28 8.51 -3.66
N VAL A 741 -39.33 7.40 -2.94
CA VAL A 741 -38.47 6.23 -3.20
C VAL A 741 -39.25 5.04 -3.79
N LYS A 742 -40.51 5.22 -4.22
CA LYS A 742 -41.35 4.13 -4.74
C LYS A 742 -40.74 3.37 -5.92
N ASN A 743 -39.94 4.07 -6.72
CA ASN A 743 -39.29 3.50 -7.91
C ASN A 743 -37.88 3.00 -7.64
N TYR A 744 -37.39 3.07 -6.40
CA TYR A 744 -36.08 2.54 -6.05
C TYR A 744 -36.18 1.03 -5.83
N LEU A 745 -35.12 0.31 -6.16
CA LEU A 745 -35.06 -1.13 -5.85
C LEU A 745 -34.83 -1.33 -4.35
N ASN A 746 -35.32 -2.45 -3.80
CA ASN A 746 -35.00 -2.79 -2.42
C ASN A 746 -33.50 -2.88 -2.22
N GLY A 747 -32.97 -2.16 -1.23
CA GLY A 747 -31.54 -2.10 -0.98
C GLY A 747 -31.10 -0.94 -0.09
N ILE A 748 -29.77 -0.82 0.02
CA ILE A 748 -29.12 0.27 0.76
C ILE A 748 -28.79 1.39 -0.20
N TYR A 749 -29.11 2.61 0.21
CA TYR A 749 -28.76 3.87 -0.47
C TYR A 749 -28.06 4.82 0.49
N PHE A 750 -27.32 5.75 -0.06
CA PHE A 750 -26.65 6.82 0.70
C PHE A 750 -27.19 8.18 0.24
N ILE A 751 -27.55 9.01 1.20
CA ILE A 751 -28.06 10.36 0.92
C ILE A 751 -27.06 11.39 1.42
N GLN A 752 -26.78 12.36 0.58
CA GLN A 752 -26.05 13.58 0.92
C GLN A 752 -26.99 14.77 0.91
N VAL A 753 -27.06 15.48 2.02
CA VAL A 753 -27.82 16.73 2.16
C VAL A 753 -26.85 17.90 2.09
N ASN A 754 -26.99 18.78 1.10
CA ASN A 754 -26.03 19.83 0.78
C ASN A 754 -24.61 19.27 0.63
N ASN A 755 -23.67 19.66 1.49
CA ASN A 755 -22.30 19.18 1.56
C ASN A 755 -22.00 18.32 2.81
N ASN A 756 -23.08 17.91 3.53
CA ASN A 756 -22.92 17.06 4.71
C ASN A 756 -22.43 15.65 4.37
N PRO A 757 -21.92 14.90 5.34
CA PRO A 757 -21.57 13.49 5.15
C PRO A 757 -22.71 12.66 4.58
N LEU A 758 -22.37 11.54 3.95
CA LEU A 758 -23.34 10.58 3.43
C LEU A 758 -24.00 9.81 4.58
N GLU A 759 -25.33 9.79 4.58
CA GLU A 759 -26.13 9.02 5.54
C GLU A 759 -26.80 7.82 4.88
N ARG A 760 -26.81 6.69 5.57
CA ARG A 760 -27.35 5.43 5.06
C ARG A 760 -28.85 5.33 5.28
N ILE A 761 -29.56 4.98 4.22
CA ILE A 761 -30.98 4.61 4.28
C ILE A 761 -31.22 3.21 3.69
N ILE A 762 -32.32 2.60 4.08
CA ILE A 762 -32.76 1.29 3.57
C ILE A 762 -34.11 1.49 2.89
N VAL A 763 -34.19 1.09 1.61
CA VAL A 763 -35.46 1.01 0.88
C VAL A 763 -35.95 -0.43 0.91
N SER A 764 -37.20 -0.62 1.34
CA SER A 764 -37.85 -1.93 1.44
C SER A 764 -39.34 -1.77 1.16
N HIS A 765 -39.79 -2.23 0.00
CA HIS A 765 -41.18 -2.25 -0.44
C HIS A 765 -41.92 -3.47 0.05
#